data_e3081ed769b52a88073c321184d3b6fd
#
_entry.id   e3081ed769b52a88073c321184d3b6fd
#
_cell.length_a   1.000
_cell.length_b   1.000
_cell.length_c   1.000
_cell.angle_alpha   90.00
_cell.angle_beta   90.00
_cell.angle_gamma   90.00
#
_symmetry.space_group_name_H-M   'P 1'
#
loop_
_entity.id
_entity.type
_entity.pdbx_description
1 polymer ?
#
loop_
_entity_poly.entity_id
_entity_poly.type
_entity_poly.pdbx_seq_one_letter_code
_entity_poly.pdbx_strand_id
1 'polypeptide(L)'
;ADEDATDKCRFTLAGIICSWEDIEKQYAVKILCDALAGSNEAPLKKTILDRELAQDFDMYLQNGIAQAWIGIEAQNTSEEKFAAIRETIFSSLTEIAEKGINKADLLASLNQQYFRVLDPNEPRGVILAIEAMQAWLYGGDPALYLAPAKHFEALKEKIDTDYFEELLREILLDNANLVELHSLPSQSYGEERDAREAERLGTESRLWSEEEKNTLIRQEEKLEAWQLSSDSAEALATVPCLTLADLAQEPEYLQTAQLEIGGLTVLQHPSPSEGLVYLKLYFDISDSAQEDLPRLNFMTELMGNLGTSKRDAEEIQREVKTHIGSLDFSINPVADYDNPDRCQLFYVVSCSVLKDEVPYAVDLIREIVQETVFDDADRAYSYLLQIREIMRQATNSSAHSFGIMRVRGHYSAAAAAAEASSGLSFIVWLKEFLAQLNQNWGQYVSWAKAFQEKMFTGGRLTVSVSGYSAEALGTAVATAFPVGSGQKLRYADYSASYPAHEAVVIPSAVSYACMACDTRPTGGRYSGEWLAVNRIISLEYLWNRIRVQGGAYGCGFNIDKAANCFFYSYRDPQPWNSLATYNNAAAFLQEFAASESKLDRFIIGTVSGLDPQLSHKKQVDIADLWYFTDDSAEKTLVTRRELMKTTSSDLLRLSEVLARAVQDNTICVLGPADAVLEKELTLIDIS
;
A
#
# COMPACT_ATOMS: atom_id res chain seq x y z
N ALA A 1 21.96 15.75 3.67
CA ALA A 1 22.74 14.83 4.48
C ALA A 1 23.58 14.00 3.52
N ASP A 2 24.88 13.94 3.78
CA ASP A 2 25.82 13.14 3.01
C ASP A 2 25.66 11.67 3.40
N GLU A 3 24.61 11.03 2.89
CA GLU A 3 24.62 9.56 2.87
C GLU A 3 25.75 9.12 1.94
N ASP A 4 26.56 8.19 2.41
CA ASP A 4 27.58 7.57 1.60
C ASP A 4 26.91 6.92 0.39
N ALA A 5 27.08 7.54 -0.79
CA ALA A 5 26.42 7.12 -2.02
C ALA A 5 27.06 5.85 -2.62
N THR A 6 28.19 5.37 -2.05
CA THR A 6 28.96 4.26 -2.62
C THR A 6 28.18 2.96 -2.69
N ASP A 7 27.27 2.71 -1.73
CA ASP A 7 26.44 1.51 -1.67
C ASP A 7 25.01 1.69 -2.24
N LYS A 8 24.80 2.71 -3.08
CA LYS A 8 23.51 2.97 -3.73
C LYS A 8 23.48 2.62 -5.22
N CYS A 9 24.49 1.88 -5.67
CA CYS A 9 24.57 1.41 -7.05
C CYS A 9 23.55 0.29 -7.30
N ARG A 10 23.21 0.11 -8.57
CA ARG A 10 22.34 -0.98 -9.03
C ARG A 10 22.99 -1.67 -10.22
N PHE A 11 23.05 -3.00 -10.14
CA PHE A 11 23.45 -3.86 -11.25
C PHE A 11 22.18 -4.48 -11.85
N THR A 12 22.00 -4.37 -13.17
CA THR A 12 20.85 -4.97 -13.85
C THR A 12 21.33 -5.77 -15.04
N LEU A 13 20.83 -6.99 -15.18
CA LEU A 13 20.98 -7.83 -16.36
C LEU A 13 19.59 -8.03 -16.97
N ALA A 14 19.42 -7.77 -18.25
CA ALA A 14 18.13 -7.89 -18.91
C ALA A 14 18.28 -8.53 -20.32
N GLY A 15 17.27 -9.30 -20.74
CA GLY A 15 17.29 -9.92 -22.05
C GLY A 15 15.91 -10.29 -22.58
N ILE A 16 15.73 -10.14 -23.90
CA ILE A 16 14.50 -10.58 -24.59
C ILE A 16 14.46 -12.12 -24.56
N ILE A 17 13.27 -12.65 -24.24
CA ILE A 17 13.09 -14.10 -24.06
C ILE A 17 12.06 -14.73 -25.00
N CYS A 18 10.99 -14.01 -25.34
CA CYS A 18 9.92 -14.54 -26.20
C CYS A 18 9.03 -13.41 -26.74
N SER A 19 8.11 -13.78 -27.64
CA SER A 19 7.07 -12.87 -28.12
C SER A 19 5.85 -12.85 -27.17
N TRP A 20 4.92 -11.91 -27.41
CA TRP A 20 3.63 -11.85 -26.72
C TRP A 20 2.77 -13.10 -26.96
N GLU A 21 3.01 -13.87 -28.03
CA GLU A 21 2.27 -15.10 -28.36
C GLU A 21 2.61 -16.28 -27.43
N ASP A 22 3.81 -16.28 -26.84
CA ASP A 22 4.37 -17.41 -26.10
C ASP A 22 3.93 -17.40 -24.60
N ILE A 23 2.60 -17.42 -24.35
CA ILE A 23 2.02 -17.26 -23.01
C ILE A 23 2.49 -18.32 -22.03
N GLU A 24 2.53 -19.58 -22.45
CA GLU A 24 2.98 -20.67 -21.59
C GLU A 24 4.43 -20.47 -21.14
N LYS A 25 5.30 -20.04 -22.06
CA LYS A 25 6.69 -19.69 -21.74
C LYS A 25 6.78 -18.52 -20.77
N GLN A 26 5.92 -17.48 -20.94
CA GLN A 26 5.86 -16.35 -20.01
C GLN A 26 5.48 -16.79 -18.59
N TYR A 27 4.48 -17.70 -18.43
CA TYR A 27 4.14 -18.26 -17.13
C TYR A 27 5.27 -19.12 -16.56
N ALA A 28 5.92 -19.94 -17.40
CA ALA A 28 7.07 -20.75 -16.99
C ALA A 28 8.21 -19.87 -16.46
N VAL A 29 8.51 -18.74 -17.11
CA VAL A 29 9.53 -17.79 -16.65
C VAL A 29 9.12 -17.13 -15.34
N LYS A 30 7.86 -16.75 -15.13
CA LYS A 30 7.38 -16.23 -13.83
C LYS A 30 7.58 -17.24 -12.70
N ILE A 31 7.25 -18.51 -12.96
CA ILE A 31 7.47 -19.60 -12.00
C ILE A 31 8.96 -19.76 -11.69
N LEU A 32 9.81 -19.74 -12.72
CA LEU A 32 11.25 -19.87 -12.58
C LEU A 32 11.83 -18.69 -11.77
N CYS A 33 11.46 -17.47 -12.09
CA CYS A 33 11.91 -16.27 -11.34
C CYS A 33 11.52 -16.37 -9.86
N ASP A 34 10.29 -16.78 -9.56
CA ASP A 34 9.84 -16.93 -8.17
C ASP A 34 10.56 -18.09 -7.46
N ALA A 35 10.82 -19.21 -8.13
CA ALA A 35 11.56 -20.32 -7.54
C ALA A 35 13.04 -19.98 -7.25
N LEU A 36 13.67 -19.12 -8.07
CA LEU A 36 15.09 -18.78 -7.94
C LEU A 36 15.36 -17.54 -7.09
N ALA A 37 14.43 -16.58 -7.04
CA ALA A 37 14.63 -15.29 -6.38
C ALA A 37 13.40 -14.72 -5.67
N GLY A 38 12.27 -15.42 -5.62
CA GLY A 38 11.00 -14.90 -5.08
C GLY A 38 10.94 -14.78 -3.53
N SER A 39 11.99 -15.16 -2.83
CA SER A 39 12.13 -14.97 -1.38
C SER A 39 13.62 -14.89 -1.00
N ASN A 40 13.93 -14.41 0.21
CA ASN A 40 15.32 -14.37 0.68
C ASN A 40 15.97 -15.77 0.81
N GLU A 41 15.15 -16.82 0.89
CA GLU A 41 15.62 -18.21 0.94
C GLU A 41 15.75 -18.86 -0.45
N ALA A 42 15.24 -18.21 -1.50
CA ALA A 42 15.38 -18.72 -2.87
C ALA A 42 16.86 -18.79 -3.27
N PRO A 43 17.32 -19.84 -3.95
CA PRO A 43 18.72 -20.22 -4.03
C PRO A 43 19.64 -19.15 -4.61
N LEU A 44 19.21 -18.43 -5.63
CA LEU A 44 20.03 -17.37 -6.23
C LEU A 44 20.05 -16.11 -5.38
N LYS A 45 18.89 -15.65 -4.90
CA LYS A 45 18.78 -14.49 -4.00
C LYS A 45 19.58 -14.71 -2.72
N LYS A 46 19.40 -15.87 -2.09
CA LYS A 46 20.15 -16.26 -0.89
C LYS A 46 21.66 -16.18 -1.11
N THR A 47 22.15 -16.72 -2.22
CA THR A 47 23.58 -16.70 -2.52
C THR A 47 24.16 -15.28 -2.64
N ILE A 48 23.40 -14.34 -3.21
CA ILE A 48 23.78 -12.93 -3.33
C ILE A 48 23.79 -12.24 -1.96
N LEU A 49 22.74 -12.49 -1.14
CA LEU A 49 22.59 -11.89 0.19
C LEU A 49 23.64 -12.44 1.18
N ASP A 50 23.85 -13.76 1.23
CA ASP A 50 24.81 -14.42 2.13
C ASP A 50 26.26 -14.01 1.84
N ARG A 51 26.56 -13.63 0.59
CA ARG A 51 27.87 -13.08 0.17
C ARG A 51 27.98 -11.57 0.37
N GLU A 52 26.96 -10.92 0.91
CA GLU A 52 26.90 -9.47 1.10
C GLU A 52 27.19 -8.67 -0.20
N LEU A 53 26.77 -9.21 -1.35
CA LEU A 53 27.02 -8.57 -2.64
C LEU A 53 26.03 -7.44 -2.92
N ALA A 54 24.80 -7.54 -2.43
CA ALA A 54 23.77 -6.51 -2.52
C ALA A 54 22.87 -6.59 -1.30
N GLN A 55 22.10 -5.53 -1.03
CA GLN A 55 21.10 -5.52 0.07
C GLN A 55 19.79 -6.17 -0.35
N ASP A 56 19.47 -6.17 -1.65
CA ASP A 56 18.33 -6.87 -2.21
C ASP A 56 18.64 -7.38 -3.62
N PHE A 57 17.87 -8.38 -4.06
CA PHE A 57 18.04 -9.03 -5.35
C PHE A 57 16.71 -9.55 -5.87
N ASP A 58 16.39 -9.26 -7.12
CA ASP A 58 15.13 -9.64 -7.75
C ASP A 58 15.34 -10.25 -9.14
N MET A 59 14.44 -11.18 -9.51
CA MET A 59 14.24 -11.66 -10.88
C MET A 59 12.78 -11.46 -11.28
N TYR A 60 12.54 -10.88 -12.43
CA TYR A 60 11.17 -10.61 -12.88
C TYR A 60 11.01 -10.72 -14.39
N LEU A 61 9.79 -11.00 -14.81
CA LEU A 61 9.38 -10.95 -16.20
C LEU A 61 8.62 -9.66 -16.49
N GLN A 62 9.08 -8.91 -17.48
CA GLN A 62 8.31 -7.81 -18.08
C GLN A 62 7.58 -8.32 -19.33
N ASN A 63 6.26 -8.41 -19.23
CA ASN A 63 5.39 -8.83 -20.32
C ASN A 63 4.32 -7.76 -20.64
N GLY A 64 3.34 -8.07 -21.50
CA GLY A 64 2.35 -7.10 -21.97
C GLY A 64 2.87 -6.16 -23.07
N ILE A 65 3.99 -6.49 -23.66
CA ILE A 65 4.68 -5.80 -24.77
C ILE A 65 5.02 -6.78 -25.89
N ALA A 66 5.39 -6.28 -27.07
CA ALA A 66 5.64 -7.11 -28.26
C ALA A 66 6.66 -8.23 -28.01
N GLN A 67 7.71 -7.93 -27.27
CA GLN A 67 8.77 -8.87 -26.90
C GLN A 67 8.95 -8.85 -25.38
N ALA A 68 8.57 -9.92 -24.71
CA ALA A 68 8.77 -10.08 -23.29
C ALA A 68 10.26 -10.23 -22.96
N TRP A 69 10.70 -9.63 -21.83
CA TRP A 69 12.08 -9.71 -21.38
C TRP A 69 12.18 -10.04 -19.89
N ILE A 70 13.25 -10.74 -19.53
CA ILE A 70 13.60 -11.03 -18.14
C ILE A 70 14.53 -9.96 -17.60
N GLY A 71 14.31 -9.53 -16.35
CA GLY A 71 15.21 -8.67 -15.59
C GLY A 71 15.76 -9.40 -14.38
N ILE A 72 17.05 -9.20 -14.11
CA ILE A 72 17.75 -9.61 -12.88
C ILE A 72 18.39 -8.36 -12.31
N GLU A 73 18.11 -8.03 -11.06
CA GLU A 73 18.52 -6.77 -10.48
C GLU A 73 19.07 -6.97 -9.06
N ALA A 74 20.32 -6.50 -8.85
CA ALA A 74 20.93 -6.38 -7.54
C ALA A 74 20.91 -4.90 -7.12
N GLN A 75 20.30 -4.63 -5.97
CA GLN A 75 20.00 -3.28 -5.48
C GLN A 75 20.83 -2.94 -4.25
N ASN A 76 21.17 -1.65 -4.12
CA ASN A 76 21.98 -1.14 -3.02
C ASN A 76 23.30 -1.93 -2.86
N THR A 77 24.10 -1.86 -3.88
CA THR A 77 25.44 -2.45 -3.97
C THR A 77 26.49 -1.37 -4.31
N SER A 78 27.76 -1.72 -4.39
CA SER A 78 28.84 -0.84 -4.83
C SER A 78 29.36 -1.23 -6.22
N GLU A 79 29.92 -0.28 -6.96
CA GLU A 79 30.49 -0.51 -8.29
C GLU A 79 31.57 -1.61 -8.28
N GLU A 80 32.37 -1.68 -7.20
CA GLU A 80 33.42 -2.68 -7.02
C GLU A 80 32.88 -4.12 -6.98
N LYS A 81 31.63 -4.31 -6.57
CA LYS A 81 30.97 -5.63 -6.48
C LYS A 81 30.37 -6.11 -7.78
N PHE A 82 30.22 -5.28 -8.82
CA PHE A 82 29.53 -5.64 -10.06
C PHE A 82 30.10 -6.89 -10.74
N ALA A 83 31.42 -7.00 -10.83
CA ALA A 83 32.07 -8.18 -11.40
C ALA A 83 31.76 -9.45 -10.58
N ALA A 84 31.79 -9.35 -9.25
CA ALA A 84 31.48 -10.47 -8.37
C ALA A 84 30.00 -10.86 -8.42
N ILE A 85 29.08 -9.89 -8.53
CA ILE A 85 27.64 -10.14 -8.74
C ILE A 85 27.43 -10.92 -10.03
N ARG A 86 28.00 -10.42 -11.14
CA ARG A 86 27.90 -11.09 -12.44
C ARG A 86 28.42 -12.52 -12.39
N GLU A 87 29.61 -12.72 -11.84
CA GLU A 87 30.22 -14.06 -11.71
C GLU A 87 29.33 -14.98 -10.85
N THR A 88 28.82 -14.48 -9.74
CA THR A 88 27.95 -15.24 -8.84
C THR A 88 26.65 -15.62 -9.53
N ILE A 89 25.99 -14.71 -10.26
CA ILE A 89 24.77 -15.01 -11.01
C ILE A 89 25.03 -16.14 -11.99
N PHE A 90 26.00 -16.02 -12.89
CA PHE A 90 26.24 -17.01 -13.94
C PHE A 90 26.77 -18.35 -13.39
N SER A 91 27.63 -18.35 -12.39
CA SER A 91 28.10 -19.59 -11.77
C SER A 91 26.98 -20.33 -11.03
N SER A 92 26.13 -19.61 -10.28
CA SER A 92 24.98 -20.20 -9.60
C SER A 92 23.95 -20.74 -10.58
N LEU A 93 23.61 -19.99 -11.64
CA LEU A 93 22.67 -20.45 -12.68
C LEU A 93 23.21 -21.68 -13.43
N THR A 94 24.51 -21.73 -13.71
CA THR A 94 25.14 -22.91 -14.31
C THR A 94 25.05 -24.12 -13.40
N GLU A 95 25.39 -23.95 -12.14
CA GLU A 95 25.30 -25.02 -11.13
C GLU A 95 23.88 -25.53 -10.97
N ILE A 96 22.89 -24.63 -10.89
CA ILE A 96 21.45 -24.96 -10.81
C ILE A 96 21.00 -25.74 -12.07
N ALA A 97 21.39 -25.27 -13.27
CA ALA A 97 21.04 -25.92 -14.52
C ALA A 97 21.71 -27.31 -14.69
N GLU A 98 22.84 -27.58 -14.03
CA GLU A 98 23.52 -28.88 -14.02
C GLU A 98 23.01 -29.85 -12.97
N LYS A 99 22.70 -29.35 -11.77
CA LYS A 99 22.24 -30.15 -10.62
C LYS A 99 20.73 -30.43 -10.62
N GLY A 100 19.98 -29.62 -11.37
CA GLY A 100 18.53 -29.58 -11.38
C GLY A 100 17.95 -28.56 -10.37
N ILE A 101 16.78 -28.05 -10.71
CA ILE A 101 15.98 -27.17 -9.85
C ILE A 101 15.17 -28.00 -8.87
N ASN A 102 15.05 -27.58 -7.63
CA ASN A 102 14.21 -28.26 -6.67
C ASN A 102 12.74 -28.29 -7.13
N LYS A 103 12.22 -29.47 -7.41
CA LYS A 103 10.85 -29.68 -7.93
C LYS A 103 9.76 -29.23 -6.96
N ALA A 104 10.01 -29.32 -5.65
CA ALA A 104 9.08 -28.85 -4.63
C ALA A 104 8.97 -27.30 -4.66
N ASP A 105 10.08 -26.58 -4.88
CA ASP A 105 10.08 -25.13 -5.00
C ASP A 105 9.41 -24.67 -6.30
N LEU A 106 9.63 -25.38 -7.42
CA LEU A 106 8.90 -25.12 -8.67
C LEU A 106 7.39 -25.34 -8.52
N LEU A 107 6.97 -26.41 -7.85
CA LEU A 107 5.56 -26.68 -7.59
C LEU A 107 4.94 -25.61 -6.67
N ALA A 108 5.64 -25.21 -5.63
CA ALA A 108 5.21 -24.15 -4.73
C ALA A 108 5.02 -22.82 -5.48
N SER A 109 6.00 -22.45 -6.31
CA SER A 109 5.93 -21.25 -7.16
C SER A 109 4.80 -21.32 -8.19
N LEU A 110 4.58 -22.49 -8.82
CA LEU A 110 3.45 -22.70 -9.72
C LEU A 110 2.12 -22.52 -9.00
N ASN A 111 1.94 -23.14 -7.85
CA ASN A 111 0.70 -23.02 -7.07
C ASN A 111 0.43 -21.55 -6.68
N GLN A 112 1.45 -20.82 -6.25
CA GLN A 112 1.30 -19.41 -5.90
C GLN A 112 0.93 -18.53 -7.11
N GLN A 113 1.56 -18.73 -8.27
CA GLN A 113 1.21 -18.00 -9.50
C GLN A 113 -0.21 -18.36 -9.96
N TYR A 114 -0.61 -19.61 -9.88
CA TYR A 114 -1.97 -20.05 -10.21
C TYR A 114 -3.00 -19.45 -9.26
N PHE A 115 -2.70 -19.41 -7.96
CA PHE A 115 -3.56 -18.80 -6.97
C PHE A 115 -3.83 -17.30 -7.24
N ARG A 116 -2.80 -16.55 -7.65
CA ARG A 116 -2.94 -15.12 -8.02
C ARG A 116 -3.92 -14.91 -9.18
N VAL A 117 -4.04 -15.91 -10.06
CA VAL A 117 -5.02 -15.87 -11.16
C VAL A 117 -6.43 -16.18 -10.67
N LEU A 118 -6.57 -17.06 -9.67
CA LEU A 118 -7.86 -17.43 -9.09
C LEU A 118 -8.43 -16.35 -8.16
N ASP A 119 -7.59 -15.53 -7.53
CA ASP A 119 -8.00 -14.45 -6.62
C ASP A 119 -7.98 -13.09 -7.36
N PRO A 120 -9.06 -12.73 -8.07
CA PRO A 120 -9.07 -11.58 -8.95
C PRO A 120 -9.13 -10.27 -8.16
N ASN A 121 -8.30 -9.32 -8.58
CA ASN A 121 -8.37 -7.94 -8.12
C ASN A 121 -9.54 -7.17 -8.77
N GLU A 122 -10.04 -6.15 -8.07
CA GLU A 122 -10.98 -5.18 -8.63
C GLU A 122 -10.27 -3.84 -8.94
N PRO A 123 -10.73 -3.09 -9.94
CA PRO A 123 -11.94 -3.35 -10.76
C PRO A 123 -11.69 -4.42 -11.85
N ARG A 124 -12.38 -5.55 -11.75
CA ARG A 124 -12.17 -6.71 -12.61
C ARG A 124 -12.29 -6.40 -14.10
N GLY A 125 -13.24 -5.55 -14.48
CA GLY A 125 -13.42 -5.17 -15.89
C GLY A 125 -12.18 -4.48 -16.48
N VAL A 126 -11.49 -3.64 -15.69
CA VAL A 126 -10.23 -3.00 -16.11
C VAL A 126 -9.12 -4.03 -16.25
N ILE A 127 -8.98 -4.93 -15.29
CA ILE A 127 -7.96 -6.01 -15.34
C ILE A 127 -8.18 -6.89 -16.57
N LEU A 128 -9.39 -7.37 -16.81
CA LEU A 128 -9.72 -8.17 -17.98
C LEU A 128 -9.48 -7.42 -19.30
N ALA A 129 -9.77 -6.11 -19.36
CA ALA A 129 -9.47 -5.29 -20.51
C ALA A 129 -7.95 -5.17 -20.75
N ILE A 130 -7.14 -4.98 -19.69
CA ILE A 130 -5.68 -4.98 -19.80
C ILE A 130 -5.17 -6.33 -20.30
N GLU A 131 -5.65 -7.44 -19.74
CA GLU A 131 -5.28 -8.78 -20.19
C GLU A 131 -5.65 -9.00 -21.67
N ALA A 132 -6.85 -8.62 -22.08
CA ALA A 132 -7.26 -8.73 -23.50
C ALA A 132 -6.37 -7.88 -24.42
N MET A 133 -5.97 -6.69 -23.99
CA MET A 133 -5.13 -5.79 -24.77
C MET A 133 -3.70 -6.32 -24.95
N GLN A 134 -3.18 -7.19 -24.11
CA GLN A 134 -1.84 -7.77 -24.25
C GLN A 134 -1.65 -8.52 -25.59
N ALA A 135 -2.71 -9.12 -26.13
CA ALA A 135 -2.69 -9.74 -27.46
C ALA A 135 -3.26 -8.80 -28.54
N TRP A 136 -4.37 -8.13 -28.25
CA TRP A 136 -5.11 -7.35 -29.23
C TRP A 136 -4.31 -6.19 -29.81
N LEU A 137 -3.48 -5.50 -29.03
CA LEU A 137 -2.61 -4.42 -29.50
C LEU A 137 -1.60 -4.88 -30.58
N TYR A 138 -1.30 -6.17 -30.63
CA TYR A 138 -0.40 -6.77 -31.61
C TYR A 138 -1.11 -7.58 -32.70
N GLY A 139 -2.45 -7.42 -32.81
CA GLY A 139 -3.26 -8.08 -33.84
C GLY A 139 -3.68 -9.51 -33.50
N GLY A 140 -3.48 -9.96 -32.25
CA GLY A 140 -3.89 -11.27 -31.75
C GLY A 140 -5.33 -11.34 -31.26
N ASP A 141 -5.77 -12.54 -30.90
CA ASP A 141 -7.06 -12.78 -30.28
C ASP A 141 -7.11 -12.16 -28.88
N PRO A 142 -8.04 -11.23 -28.59
CA PRO A 142 -8.17 -10.64 -27.25
C PRO A 142 -8.49 -11.66 -26.14
N ALA A 143 -9.02 -12.85 -26.49
CA ALA A 143 -9.30 -13.89 -25.51
C ALA A 143 -8.06 -14.69 -25.09
N LEU A 144 -6.93 -14.51 -25.74
CA LEU A 144 -5.72 -15.34 -25.59
C LEU A 144 -5.21 -15.39 -24.14
N TYR A 145 -5.23 -14.26 -23.42
CA TYR A 145 -4.77 -14.15 -22.03
C TYR A 145 -5.87 -14.37 -20.97
N LEU A 146 -7.14 -14.55 -21.39
CA LEU A 146 -8.27 -14.66 -20.46
C LEU A 146 -8.51 -16.06 -19.89
N ALA A 147 -7.80 -17.08 -20.37
CA ALA A 147 -7.95 -18.47 -19.94
C ALA A 147 -6.60 -19.10 -19.52
N PRO A 148 -5.97 -18.61 -18.44
CA PRO A 148 -4.62 -19.04 -18.03
C PRO A 148 -4.56 -20.46 -17.46
N ALA A 149 -5.64 -21.00 -16.90
CA ALA A 149 -5.66 -22.29 -16.18
C ALA A 149 -5.01 -23.46 -16.98
N LYS A 150 -5.32 -23.57 -18.27
CA LYS A 150 -4.76 -24.61 -19.16
C LYS A 150 -3.23 -24.60 -19.24
N HIS A 151 -2.62 -23.41 -19.13
CA HIS A 151 -1.17 -23.27 -19.18
C HIS A 151 -0.52 -23.74 -17.87
N PHE A 152 -1.16 -23.48 -16.72
CA PHE A 152 -0.69 -23.99 -15.43
C PHE A 152 -0.80 -25.50 -15.33
N GLU A 153 -1.89 -26.12 -15.87
CA GLU A 153 -2.02 -27.58 -15.96
C GLU A 153 -0.88 -28.19 -16.80
N ALA A 154 -0.61 -27.62 -17.97
CA ALA A 154 0.47 -28.09 -18.84
C ALA A 154 1.85 -27.92 -18.19
N LEU A 155 2.10 -26.79 -17.50
CA LEU A 155 3.36 -26.55 -16.80
C LEU A 155 3.55 -27.45 -15.58
N LYS A 156 2.47 -27.84 -14.90
CA LYS A 156 2.54 -28.79 -13.79
C LYS A 156 3.07 -30.17 -14.25
N GLU A 157 2.65 -30.66 -15.42
CA GLU A 157 3.18 -31.89 -15.99
C GLU A 157 4.67 -31.81 -16.35
N LYS A 158 5.17 -30.58 -16.63
CA LYS A 158 6.56 -30.36 -17.01
C LYS A 158 7.52 -30.24 -15.80
N ILE A 159 7.03 -30.08 -14.58
CA ILE A 159 7.87 -29.98 -13.37
C ILE A 159 8.74 -31.23 -13.18
N ASP A 160 8.21 -32.42 -13.54
CA ASP A 160 8.94 -33.68 -13.39
C ASP A 160 9.93 -33.96 -14.52
N THR A 161 10.07 -33.05 -15.49
CA THR A 161 11.00 -33.13 -16.61
C THR A 161 12.16 -32.14 -16.45
N ASP A 162 13.08 -32.11 -17.45
CA ASP A 162 14.19 -31.16 -17.49
C ASP A 162 13.79 -29.79 -18.13
N TYR A 163 12.49 -29.54 -18.32
CA TYR A 163 11.98 -28.37 -19.04
C TYR A 163 12.43 -27.04 -18.42
N PHE A 164 12.43 -26.92 -17.11
CA PHE A 164 12.79 -25.66 -16.45
C PHE A 164 14.30 -25.41 -16.48
N GLU A 165 15.12 -26.45 -16.45
CA GLU A 165 16.57 -26.37 -16.63
C GLU A 165 16.93 -26.00 -18.08
N GLU A 166 16.25 -26.56 -19.07
CA GLU A 166 16.40 -26.20 -20.48
C GLU A 166 15.96 -24.75 -20.71
N LEU A 167 14.83 -24.33 -20.13
CA LEU A 167 14.35 -22.97 -20.18
C LEU A 167 15.37 -21.99 -19.56
N LEU A 168 15.93 -22.31 -18.39
CA LEU A 168 16.95 -21.51 -17.73
C LEU A 168 18.17 -21.31 -18.64
N ARG A 169 18.65 -22.37 -19.31
CA ARG A 169 19.77 -22.27 -20.28
C ARG A 169 19.39 -21.34 -21.43
N GLU A 170 18.24 -21.57 -22.04
CA GLU A 170 17.76 -20.80 -23.20
C GLU A 170 17.67 -19.31 -22.91
N ILE A 171 17.03 -18.92 -21.77
CA ILE A 171 16.69 -17.52 -21.49
C ILE A 171 17.84 -16.72 -20.85
N LEU A 172 18.82 -17.38 -20.23
CA LEU A 172 19.91 -16.70 -19.50
C LEU A 172 21.30 -17.16 -19.93
N LEU A 173 21.62 -18.47 -19.90
CA LEU A 173 22.98 -18.94 -20.13
C LEU A 173 23.40 -18.85 -21.59
N ASP A 174 22.51 -19.19 -22.52
CA ASP A 174 22.74 -19.22 -23.96
C ASP A 174 22.13 -17.99 -24.69
N ASN A 175 21.56 -17.04 -23.94
CA ASN A 175 20.90 -15.87 -24.52
C ASN A 175 21.91 -14.81 -24.97
N ALA A 176 22.08 -14.68 -26.28
CA ALA A 176 22.97 -13.67 -26.87
C ALA A 176 22.43 -12.22 -26.79
N ASN A 177 21.17 -12.01 -26.34
CA ASN A 177 20.53 -10.69 -26.25
C ASN A 177 20.57 -10.11 -24.84
N LEU A 178 21.41 -10.62 -23.94
CA LEU A 178 21.59 -10.07 -22.61
C LEU A 178 22.33 -8.74 -22.66
N VAL A 179 21.77 -7.76 -21.95
CA VAL A 179 22.35 -6.42 -21.76
C VAL A 179 22.62 -6.23 -20.28
N GLU A 180 23.80 -5.74 -19.96
CA GLU A 180 24.22 -5.37 -18.61
C GLU A 180 24.14 -3.85 -18.47
N LEU A 181 23.45 -3.38 -17.43
CA LEU A 181 23.28 -1.97 -17.10
C LEU A 181 23.77 -1.70 -15.68
N HIS A 182 24.68 -0.73 -15.55
CA HIS A 182 25.16 -0.22 -14.28
C HIS A 182 24.53 1.15 -14.00
N SER A 183 23.76 1.25 -12.92
CA SER A 183 23.22 2.53 -12.46
C SER A 183 24.02 3.01 -11.27
N LEU A 184 24.68 4.16 -11.44
CA LEU A 184 25.50 4.78 -10.42
C LEU A 184 24.81 6.02 -9.86
N PRO A 185 24.82 6.24 -8.55
CA PRO A 185 24.30 7.46 -7.96
C PRO A 185 25.17 8.66 -8.35
N SER A 186 24.55 9.79 -8.60
CA SER A 186 25.26 11.05 -8.92
C SER A 186 24.65 12.19 -8.14
N GLN A 187 25.49 12.94 -7.44
CA GLN A 187 25.08 14.16 -6.74
C GLN A 187 24.88 15.35 -7.69
N SER A 188 25.60 15.37 -8.83
CA SER A 188 25.59 16.47 -9.80
C SER A 188 24.61 16.27 -10.96
N TYR A 189 24.08 15.05 -11.17
CA TYR A 189 23.26 14.73 -12.36
C TYR A 189 22.04 15.64 -12.54
N GLY A 190 21.39 16.02 -11.44
CA GLY A 190 20.24 16.95 -11.47
C GLY A 190 20.66 18.32 -12.03
N GLU A 191 21.71 18.89 -11.48
CA GLU A 191 22.26 20.20 -11.91
C GLU A 191 22.76 20.14 -13.36
N GLU A 192 23.44 19.05 -13.74
CA GLU A 192 23.93 18.84 -15.09
C GLU A 192 22.80 18.69 -16.11
N ARG A 193 21.72 18.01 -15.72
CA ARG A 193 20.50 17.87 -16.54
C ARG A 193 19.85 19.23 -16.76
N ASP A 194 19.65 19.98 -15.67
CA ASP A 194 18.98 21.28 -15.70
C ASP A 194 19.83 22.30 -16.47
N ALA A 195 21.16 22.26 -16.33
CA ALA A 195 22.09 23.07 -17.11
C ALA A 195 22.02 22.74 -18.62
N ARG A 196 22.00 21.44 -18.97
CA ARG A 196 21.84 20.98 -20.38
C ARG A 196 20.49 21.42 -20.98
N GLU A 197 19.43 21.33 -20.18
CA GLU A 197 18.11 21.79 -20.62
C GLU A 197 18.09 23.30 -20.83
N ALA A 198 18.62 24.08 -19.89
CA ALA A 198 18.73 25.51 -20.00
C ALA A 198 19.57 25.94 -21.22
N GLU A 199 20.69 25.25 -21.50
CA GLU A 199 21.52 25.50 -22.69
C GLU A 199 20.76 25.18 -23.98
N ARG A 200 20.04 24.05 -24.04
CA ARG A 200 19.20 23.66 -25.17
C ARG A 200 18.12 24.71 -25.45
N LEU A 201 17.35 25.06 -24.41
CA LEU A 201 16.28 26.07 -24.50
C LEU A 201 16.83 27.44 -24.86
N GLY A 202 17.98 27.84 -24.28
CA GLY A 202 18.66 29.08 -24.62
C GLY A 202 19.15 29.12 -26.07
N THR A 203 19.61 27.99 -26.62
CA THR A 203 20.01 27.86 -28.00
C THR A 203 18.81 27.95 -28.95
N GLU A 204 17.75 27.22 -28.68
CA GLU A 204 16.51 27.25 -29.48
C GLU A 204 15.87 28.64 -29.43
N SER A 205 15.75 29.26 -28.26
CA SER A 205 15.12 30.57 -28.09
C SER A 205 15.84 31.71 -28.82
N ARG A 206 17.17 31.58 -29.02
CA ARG A 206 17.96 32.54 -29.82
C ARG A 206 17.63 32.49 -31.32
N LEU A 207 17.11 31.34 -31.77
CA LEU A 207 16.73 31.17 -33.20
C LEU A 207 15.34 31.76 -33.47
N TRP A 208 14.55 32.01 -32.44
CA TRP A 208 13.20 32.56 -32.59
C TRP A 208 13.24 34.06 -32.90
N SER A 209 12.48 34.47 -33.92
CA SER A 209 12.20 35.84 -34.18
C SER A 209 11.34 36.48 -33.08
N GLU A 210 11.32 37.79 -32.98
CA GLU A 210 10.42 38.49 -32.04
C GLU A 210 8.93 38.19 -32.33
N GLU A 211 8.57 37.92 -33.59
CA GLU A 211 7.22 37.54 -33.96
C GLU A 211 6.84 36.15 -33.43
N GLU A 212 7.75 35.18 -33.51
CA GLU A 212 7.56 33.85 -32.96
C GLU A 212 7.44 33.90 -31.43
N LYS A 213 8.32 34.62 -30.73
CA LYS A 213 8.24 34.84 -29.29
C LYS A 213 6.90 35.45 -28.85
N ASN A 214 6.49 36.52 -29.53
CA ASN A 214 5.21 37.16 -29.27
C ASN A 214 4.02 36.26 -29.60
N THR A 215 4.18 35.34 -30.51
CA THR A 215 3.14 34.34 -30.84
C THR A 215 3.04 33.29 -29.72
N LEU A 216 4.17 32.81 -29.20
CA LEU A 216 4.19 31.88 -28.05
C LEU A 216 3.61 32.53 -26.80
N ILE A 217 3.97 33.77 -26.48
CA ILE A 217 3.40 34.50 -25.35
C ILE A 217 1.86 34.59 -25.46
N ARG A 218 1.37 34.98 -26.66
CA ARG A 218 -0.09 35.04 -26.89
C ARG A 218 -0.80 33.69 -26.82
N GLN A 219 -0.11 32.62 -27.21
CA GLN A 219 -0.64 31.26 -27.06
C GLN A 219 -0.72 30.84 -25.59
N GLU A 220 0.30 31.17 -24.79
CA GLU A 220 0.31 30.91 -23.37
C GLU A 220 -0.75 31.70 -22.61
N GLU A 221 -0.86 33.00 -22.87
CA GLU A 221 -1.95 33.87 -22.35
C GLU A 221 -3.33 33.32 -22.71
N LYS A 222 -3.51 32.85 -23.94
CA LYS A 222 -4.76 32.24 -24.38
C LYS A 222 -5.06 30.92 -23.71
N LEU A 223 -4.02 30.08 -23.48
CA LEU A 223 -4.14 28.81 -22.79
C LEU A 223 -4.52 29.05 -21.33
N GLU A 224 -3.84 29.98 -20.65
CA GLU A 224 -4.13 30.35 -19.28
C GLU A 224 -5.56 30.90 -19.14
N ALA A 225 -5.95 31.81 -20.02
CA ALA A 225 -7.32 32.34 -20.04
C ALA A 225 -8.36 31.24 -20.27
N TRP A 226 -8.08 30.29 -21.16
CA TRP A 226 -8.96 29.13 -21.39
C TRP A 226 -9.04 28.20 -20.19
N GLN A 227 -7.92 27.89 -19.54
CA GLN A 227 -7.88 27.06 -18.33
C GLN A 227 -8.66 27.68 -17.15
N LEU A 228 -8.69 29.02 -17.10
CA LEU A 228 -9.44 29.78 -16.07
C LEU A 228 -10.90 30.04 -16.45
N SER A 229 -11.28 29.79 -17.71
CA SER A 229 -12.66 30.05 -18.20
C SER A 229 -13.58 28.90 -17.81
N SER A 230 -14.84 29.23 -17.57
CA SER A 230 -15.91 28.22 -17.42
C SER A 230 -16.57 27.98 -18.78
N ASP A 231 -16.95 26.72 -19.02
CA ASP A 231 -17.76 26.38 -20.19
C ASP A 231 -19.12 27.09 -20.15
N SER A 232 -19.68 27.37 -21.35
CA SER A 232 -21.01 27.97 -21.40
C SER A 232 -22.11 27.04 -20.91
N ALA A 233 -23.21 27.61 -20.41
CA ALA A 233 -24.33 26.81 -19.92
C ALA A 233 -24.91 25.88 -21.01
N GLU A 234 -24.88 26.34 -22.29
CA GLU A 234 -25.32 25.56 -23.44
C GLU A 234 -24.38 24.37 -23.69
N ALA A 235 -23.07 24.58 -23.59
CA ALA A 235 -22.08 23.49 -23.73
C ALA A 235 -22.24 22.46 -22.62
N LEU A 236 -22.35 22.90 -21.36
CA LEU A 236 -22.58 22.02 -20.22
C LEU A 236 -23.89 21.23 -20.33
N ALA A 237 -24.95 21.82 -20.90
CA ALA A 237 -26.24 21.15 -21.09
C ALA A 237 -26.19 20.00 -22.13
N THR A 238 -25.16 19.93 -22.98
CA THR A 238 -24.98 18.82 -23.93
C THR A 238 -24.40 17.55 -23.29
N VAL A 239 -23.78 17.66 -22.10
CA VAL A 239 -23.22 16.53 -21.40
C VAL A 239 -24.34 15.77 -20.68
N PRO A 240 -24.55 14.47 -20.96
CA PRO A 240 -25.55 13.69 -20.24
C PRO A 240 -25.15 13.60 -18.74
N CYS A 241 -26.08 14.01 -17.88
CA CYS A 241 -25.87 14.03 -16.44
C CYS A 241 -26.91 13.14 -15.76
N LEU A 242 -26.47 12.40 -14.74
CA LEU A 242 -27.38 11.72 -13.82
C LEU A 242 -28.13 12.75 -12.97
N THR A 243 -29.29 12.34 -12.49
CA THR A 243 -30.08 13.06 -11.49
C THR A 243 -30.05 12.32 -10.15
N LEU A 244 -30.48 12.97 -9.06
CA LEU A 244 -30.58 12.29 -7.76
C LEU A 244 -31.54 11.10 -7.78
N ALA A 245 -32.51 11.09 -8.70
CA ALA A 245 -33.45 9.98 -8.86
C ALA A 245 -32.84 8.72 -9.49
N ASP A 246 -31.71 8.86 -10.19
CA ASP A 246 -31.00 7.75 -10.82
C ASP A 246 -30.10 6.99 -9.82
N LEU A 247 -29.92 7.52 -8.60
CA LEU A 247 -29.09 6.93 -7.58
C LEU A 247 -29.83 5.85 -6.78
N ALA A 248 -29.16 4.74 -6.50
CA ALA A 248 -29.67 3.72 -5.58
C ALA A 248 -29.88 4.32 -4.19
N GLN A 249 -31.09 4.23 -3.68
CA GLN A 249 -31.44 4.77 -2.36
C GLN A 249 -30.91 3.87 -1.24
N GLU A 250 -30.98 2.57 -1.43
CA GLU A 250 -30.63 1.52 -0.46
C GLU A 250 -29.78 0.45 -1.18
N PRO A 251 -28.45 0.67 -1.32
CA PRO A 251 -27.56 -0.34 -1.85
C PRO A 251 -27.48 -1.54 -0.92
N GLU A 252 -27.28 -2.71 -1.48
CA GLU A 252 -27.07 -3.95 -0.71
C GLU A 252 -25.63 -3.99 -0.18
N TYR A 253 -25.49 -4.44 1.06
CA TYR A 253 -24.23 -4.65 1.72
C TYR A 253 -24.04 -6.10 2.12
N LEU A 254 -22.79 -6.56 2.22
CA LEU A 254 -22.46 -7.91 2.65
C LEU A 254 -22.99 -8.15 4.08
N GLN A 255 -23.77 -9.21 4.25
CA GLN A 255 -24.31 -9.59 5.55
C GLN A 255 -23.28 -10.41 6.33
N THR A 256 -23.17 -10.14 7.62
CA THR A 256 -22.30 -10.88 8.55
C THR A 256 -23.15 -11.65 9.55
N ALA A 257 -22.93 -12.96 9.65
CA ALA A 257 -23.47 -13.76 10.74
C ALA A 257 -22.42 -13.89 11.85
N GLN A 258 -22.78 -13.51 13.07
CA GLN A 258 -21.95 -13.72 14.25
C GLN A 258 -22.34 -15.02 14.94
N LEU A 259 -21.37 -15.90 15.17
CA LEU A 259 -21.54 -17.22 15.77
C LEU A 259 -20.56 -17.38 16.94
N GLU A 260 -20.96 -18.15 17.93
CA GLU A 260 -20.08 -18.55 19.06
C GLU A 260 -19.74 -20.04 18.93
N ILE A 261 -18.49 -20.36 18.65
CA ILE A 261 -18.03 -21.72 18.37
C ILE A 261 -16.79 -22.01 19.20
N GLY A 262 -16.85 -23.03 20.08
CA GLY A 262 -15.72 -23.39 20.94
C GLY A 262 -15.26 -22.28 21.88
N GLY A 263 -16.12 -21.29 22.16
CA GLY A 263 -15.80 -20.09 22.96
C GLY A 263 -15.13 -18.97 22.16
N LEU A 264 -15.05 -19.11 20.82
CA LEU A 264 -14.57 -18.06 19.91
C LEU A 264 -15.75 -17.38 19.24
N THR A 265 -15.65 -16.06 19.06
CA THR A 265 -16.53 -15.34 18.14
C THR A 265 -16.07 -15.57 16.71
N VAL A 266 -16.98 -16.05 15.85
CA VAL A 266 -16.74 -16.31 14.43
C VAL A 266 -17.67 -15.45 13.58
N LEU A 267 -17.10 -14.61 12.74
CA LEU A 267 -17.80 -13.77 11.75
C LEU A 267 -17.86 -14.56 10.44
N GLN A 268 -19.07 -14.93 10.03
CA GLN A 268 -19.29 -15.64 8.77
C GLN A 268 -19.88 -14.71 7.72
N HIS A 269 -19.24 -14.68 6.55
CA HIS A 269 -19.70 -13.93 5.39
C HIS A 269 -20.09 -14.87 4.25
N PRO A 270 -21.20 -14.59 3.52
CA PRO A 270 -21.55 -15.35 2.32
C PRO A 270 -20.46 -15.16 1.26
N SER A 271 -20.18 -16.20 0.48
CA SER A 271 -19.19 -16.16 -0.61
C SER A 271 -19.85 -16.39 -1.96
N PRO A 272 -19.51 -15.60 -2.99
CA PRO A 272 -19.98 -15.81 -4.36
C PRO A 272 -19.18 -16.89 -5.10
N SER A 273 -18.00 -17.31 -4.59
CA SER A 273 -17.10 -18.26 -5.22
C SER A 273 -17.08 -19.60 -4.49
N GLU A 274 -17.07 -20.69 -5.25
CA GLU A 274 -16.80 -22.03 -4.72
C GLU A 274 -15.28 -22.32 -4.82
N GLY A 275 -14.69 -22.79 -3.71
CA GLY A 275 -13.32 -23.26 -3.68
C GLY A 275 -12.29 -22.31 -3.07
N LEU A 276 -12.50 -21.00 -3.09
CA LEU A 276 -11.61 -20.02 -2.45
C LEU A 276 -12.16 -19.60 -1.08
N VAL A 277 -11.30 -19.62 -0.08
CA VAL A 277 -11.62 -19.26 1.30
C VAL A 277 -10.78 -18.06 1.71
N TYR A 278 -11.43 -17.06 2.28
CA TYR A 278 -10.80 -15.94 2.98
C TYR A 278 -10.95 -16.15 4.48
N LEU A 279 -9.84 -16.19 5.17
CA LEU A 279 -9.74 -16.41 6.61
C LEU A 279 -8.96 -15.27 7.24
N LYS A 280 -9.47 -14.72 8.36
CA LYS A 280 -8.70 -13.80 9.20
C LYS A 280 -8.79 -14.20 10.66
N LEU A 281 -7.66 -14.05 11.34
CA LEU A 281 -7.51 -14.22 12.78
C LEU A 281 -7.14 -12.86 13.39
N TYR A 282 -8.04 -12.30 14.19
CA TYR A 282 -7.86 -11.02 14.88
C TYR A 282 -7.50 -11.28 16.34
N PHE A 283 -6.22 -11.15 16.69
CA PHE A 283 -5.76 -11.24 18.06
C PHE A 283 -5.79 -9.86 18.71
N ASP A 284 -6.61 -9.66 19.73
CA ASP A 284 -6.71 -8.43 20.50
C ASP A 284 -5.43 -8.19 21.31
N ILE A 285 -4.68 -7.17 20.92
CA ILE A 285 -3.42 -6.74 21.54
C ILE A 285 -3.51 -5.33 22.14
N SER A 286 -4.73 -4.85 22.44
CA SER A 286 -5.00 -3.48 22.93
C SER A 286 -4.33 -3.16 24.28
N ASP A 287 -3.83 -4.15 25.01
CA ASP A 287 -3.03 -3.98 26.24
C ASP A 287 -1.51 -3.90 25.98
N SER A 288 -1.11 -3.71 24.72
CA SER A 288 0.30 -3.43 24.37
C SER A 288 0.66 -1.99 24.68
N ALA A 289 1.91 -1.77 25.12
CA ALA A 289 2.41 -0.42 25.35
C ALA A 289 2.63 0.32 24.01
N GLN A 290 2.46 1.63 23.99
CA GLN A 290 2.62 2.43 22.77
C GLN A 290 4.03 2.36 22.21
N GLU A 291 5.04 2.33 23.06
CA GLU A 291 6.45 2.16 22.70
C GLU A 291 6.79 0.82 22.03
N ASP A 292 5.91 -0.18 22.17
CA ASP A 292 6.06 -1.48 21.53
C ASP A 292 5.48 -1.54 20.10
N LEU A 293 4.69 -0.56 19.68
CA LEU A 293 4.02 -0.57 18.36
C LEU A 293 5.00 -0.68 17.17
N PRO A 294 6.16 0.01 17.17
CA PRO A 294 7.15 -0.19 16.11
C PRO A 294 7.75 -1.61 16.12
N ARG A 295 7.97 -2.19 17.30
CA ARG A 295 8.47 -3.58 17.45
C ARG A 295 7.46 -4.59 16.92
N LEU A 296 6.17 -4.33 17.16
CA LEU A 296 5.07 -5.16 16.64
C LEU A 296 4.99 -5.12 15.12
N ASN A 297 5.15 -3.94 14.51
CA ASN A 297 5.20 -3.83 13.06
C ASN A 297 6.40 -4.60 12.48
N PHE A 298 7.57 -4.50 13.11
CA PHE A 298 8.72 -5.32 12.69
C PHE A 298 8.46 -6.82 12.89
N MET A 299 7.75 -7.23 13.94
CA MET A 299 7.36 -8.64 14.13
C MET A 299 6.49 -9.15 12.97
N THR A 300 5.62 -8.33 12.39
CA THR A 300 4.80 -8.76 11.24
C THR A 300 5.65 -9.14 10.04
N GLU A 301 6.77 -8.48 9.83
CA GLU A 301 7.71 -8.76 8.75
C GLU A 301 8.56 -10.03 9.00
N LEU A 302 8.72 -10.42 10.26
CA LEU A 302 9.48 -11.62 10.63
C LEU A 302 8.62 -12.90 10.62
N MET A 303 7.31 -12.77 10.89
CA MET A 303 6.39 -13.91 10.90
C MET A 303 6.26 -14.53 9.51
N GLY A 304 6.47 -15.86 9.43
CA GLY A 304 6.49 -16.59 8.15
C GLY A 304 7.78 -16.43 7.34
N ASN A 305 8.72 -15.60 7.81
CA ASN A 305 10.03 -15.37 7.19
C ASN A 305 11.19 -15.90 8.01
N LEU A 306 10.95 -16.22 9.28
CA LEU A 306 11.87 -16.96 10.16
C LEU A 306 11.42 -18.41 10.32
N GLY A 307 12.34 -19.26 10.78
CA GLY A 307 12.02 -20.62 11.14
C GLY A 307 11.17 -20.70 12.41
N THR A 308 10.58 -21.86 12.63
CA THR A 308 9.85 -22.22 13.85
C THR A 308 10.65 -23.22 14.67
N SER A 309 10.08 -23.69 15.80
CA SER A 309 10.67 -24.79 16.56
C SER A 309 10.72 -26.13 15.79
N LYS A 310 10.02 -26.24 14.66
CA LYS A 310 9.83 -27.49 13.88
C LYS A 310 10.45 -27.46 12.50
N ARG A 311 10.48 -26.28 11.88
CA ARG A 311 10.89 -26.09 10.48
C ARG A 311 11.86 -24.92 10.39
N ASP A 312 12.81 -25.01 9.49
CA ASP A 312 13.61 -23.85 9.14
C ASP A 312 12.81 -22.85 8.26
N ALA A 313 13.39 -21.69 7.99
CA ALA A 313 12.69 -20.62 7.26
C ALA A 313 12.40 -21.00 5.80
N GLU A 314 13.31 -21.77 5.16
CA GLU A 314 13.11 -22.25 3.79
C GLU A 314 11.91 -23.19 3.72
N GLU A 315 11.81 -24.13 4.68
CA GLU A 315 10.68 -25.03 4.79
C GLU A 315 9.36 -24.28 5.06
N ILE A 316 9.35 -23.30 5.98
CA ILE A 316 8.16 -22.48 6.26
C ILE A 316 7.69 -21.75 4.99
N GLN A 317 8.57 -21.08 4.27
CA GLN A 317 8.23 -20.35 3.06
C GLN A 317 7.73 -21.29 1.96
N ARG A 318 8.30 -22.47 1.82
CA ARG A 318 7.85 -23.51 0.89
C ARG A 318 6.45 -24.01 1.23
N GLU A 319 6.19 -24.31 2.49
CA GLU A 319 4.86 -24.76 2.96
C GLU A 319 3.79 -23.70 2.72
N VAL A 320 4.10 -22.43 3.06
CA VAL A 320 3.20 -21.31 2.77
C VAL A 320 2.90 -21.20 1.28
N LYS A 321 3.92 -21.19 0.43
CA LYS A 321 3.74 -21.13 -1.04
C LYS A 321 2.98 -22.32 -1.61
N THR A 322 3.15 -23.49 -1.04
CA THR A 322 2.52 -24.74 -1.54
C THR A 322 1.04 -24.80 -1.20
N HIS A 323 0.66 -24.43 0.02
CA HIS A 323 -0.67 -24.67 0.59
C HIS A 323 -1.52 -23.41 0.77
N ILE A 324 -0.89 -22.23 0.78
CA ILE A 324 -1.56 -20.96 1.05
C ILE A 324 -1.35 -20.01 -0.13
N GLY A 325 -2.42 -19.41 -0.61
CA GLY A 325 -2.35 -18.46 -1.73
C GLY A 325 -1.81 -17.09 -1.33
N SER A 326 -2.25 -16.57 -0.18
CA SER A 326 -1.69 -15.38 0.44
C SER A 326 -1.72 -15.51 1.95
N LEU A 327 -0.65 -15.07 2.62
CA LEU A 327 -0.55 -15.00 4.06
C LEU A 327 0.09 -13.65 4.42
N ASP A 328 -0.65 -12.84 5.16
CA ASP A 328 -0.23 -11.50 5.57
C ASP A 328 -0.38 -11.34 7.08
N PHE A 329 0.56 -10.64 7.68
CA PHE A 329 0.53 -10.24 9.09
C PHE A 329 0.50 -8.71 9.16
N SER A 330 -0.37 -8.14 9.99
CA SER A 330 -0.50 -6.69 10.11
C SER A 330 -0.95 -6.25 11.49
N ILE A 331 -0.65 -5.00 11.83
CA ILE A 331 -1.20 -4.31 12.99
C ILE A 331 -2.37 -3.45 12.53
N ASN A 332 -3.53 -3.66 13.11
CA ASN A 332 -4.75 -2.97 12.71
C ASN A 332 -5.38 -2.22 13.90
N PRO A 333 -5.14 -0.90 14.02
CA PRO A 333 -5.83 -0.07 14.98
C PRO A 333 -7.24 0.24 14.49
N VAL A 334 -8.24 -0.07 15.32
CA VAL A 334 -9.66 0.11 15.03
C VAL A 334 -10.22 1.21 15.92
N ALA A 335 -10.71 2.28 15.32
CA ALA A 335 -11.24 3.43 16.03
C ALA A 335 -12.56 3.09 16.75
N ASP A 336 -12.71 3.64 17.95
CA ASP A 336 -14.01 3.77 18.58
C ASP A 336 -14.60 5.13 18.13
N TYR A 337 -15.64 5.10 17.29
CA TYR A 337 -16.21 6.34 16.74
C TYR A 337 -17.01 7.15 17.76
N ASP A 338 -17.49 6.50 18.83
CA ASP A 338 -18.19 7.17 19.92
C ASP A 338 -17.21 7.80 20.93
N ASN A 339 -16.00 7.23 21.03
CA ASN A 339 -14.93 7.75 21.87
C ASN A 339 -13.56 7.66 21.17
N PRO A 340 -13.20 8.63 20.31
CA PRO A 340 -11.95 8.61 19.57
C PRO A 340 -10.65 8.63 20.39
N ASP A 341 -10.75 8.91 21.70
CA ASP A 341 -9.60 8.88 22.61
C ASP A 341 -9.19 7.46 23.02
N ARG A 342 -9.90 6.47 22.54
CA ARG A 342 -9.56 5.05 22.69
C ARG A 342 -9.74 4.28 21.39
N CYS A 343 -9.01 3.18 21.26
CA CYS A 343 -9.14 2.27 20.11
C CYS A 343 -8.96 0.82 20.55
N GLN A 344 -9.37 -0.10 19.70
CA GLN A 344 -8.93 -1.49 19.76
C GLN A 344 -7.71 -1.66 18.87
N LEU A 345 -6.80 -2.53 19.27
CA LEU A 345 -5.61 -2.86 18.46
C LEU A 345 -5.57 -4.36 18.23
N PHE A 346 -5.46 -4.76 16.97
CA PHE A 346 -5.38 -6.16 16.59
C PHE A 346 -4.06 -6.48 15.89
N TYR A 347 -3.48 -7.63 16.25
CA TYR A 347 -2.56 -8.33 15.38
C TYR A 347 -3.38 -9.24 14.48
N VAL A 348 -3.34 -8.99 13.18
CA VAL A 348 -4.21 -9.65 12.21
C VAL A 348 -3.39 -10.60 11.35
N VAL A 349 -3.83 -11.85 11.27
CA VAL A 349 -3.35 -12.81 10.28
C VAL A 349 -4.41 -12.94 9.21
N SER A 350 -4.10 -12.54 7.98
CA SER A 350 -4.99 -12.64 6.82
C SER A 350 -4.50 -13.74 5.89
N CYS A 351 -5.38 -14.63 5.50
CA CYS A 351 -5.06 -15.78 4.68
C CYS A 351 -6.11 -15.98 3.57
N SER A 352 -5.63 -16.23 2.35
CA SER A 352 -6.47 -16.74 1.26
C SER A 352 -5.99 -18.16 0.92
N VAL A 353 -6.92 -19.13 0.86
CA VAL A 353 -6.56 -20.54 0.74
C VAL A 353 -7.61 -21.32 -0.03
N LEU A 354 -7.24 -22.43 -0.67
CA LEU A 354 -8.19 -23.37 -1.25
C LEU A 354 -8.95 -24.11 -0.15
N LYS A 355 -10.20 -24.44 -0.42
CA LYS A 355 -11.12 -25.05 0.56
C LYS A 355 -10.56 -26.31 1.23
N ASP A 356 -9.91 -27.16 0.47
CA ASP A 356 -9.37 -28.44 0.98
C ASP A 356 -8.10 -28.25 1.82
N GLU A 357 -7.43 -27.09 1.69
CA GLU A 357 -6.20 -26.74 2.41
C GLU A 357 -6.45 -26.01 3.74
N VAL A 358 -7.70 -25.65 4.04
CA VAL A 358 -8.04 -24.86 5.26
C VAL A 358 -7.54 -25.50 6.56
N PRO A 359 -7.71 -26.83 6.79
CA PRO A 359 -7.20 -27.44 8.02
C PRO A 359 -5.68 -27.31 8.15
N TYR A 360 -4.95 -27.54 7.07
CA TYR A 360 -3.49 -27.41 7.04
C TYR A 360 -3.04 -25.97 7.27
N ALA A 361 -3.71 -25.01 6.63
CA ALA A 361 -3.43 -23.59 6.79
C ALA A 361 -3.61 -23.13 8.25
N VAL A 362 -4.65 -23.59 8.94
CA VAL A 362 -4.87 -23.27 10.37
C VAL A 362 -3.72 -23.80 11.24
N ASP A 363 -3.27 -25.03 10.99
CA ASP A 363 -2.17 -25.63 11.73
C ASP A 363 -0.84 -24.92 11.45
N LEU A 364 -0.58 -24.56 10.19
CA LEU A 364 0.64 -23.84 9.81
C LEU A 364 0.65 -22.41 10.37
N ILE A 365 -0.49 -21.69 10.31
CA ILE A 365 -0.62 -20.36 10.92
C ILE A 365 -0.38 -20.44 12.43
N ARG A 366 -0.96 -21.44 13.12
CA ARG A 366 -0.72 -21.64 14.53
C ARG A 366 0.77 -21.86 14.83
N GLU A 367 1.43 -22.71 14.05
CA GLU A 367 2.87 -22.97 14.19
C GLU A 367 3.67 -21.66 14.02
N ILE A 368 3.39 -20.89 12.95
CA ILE A 368 4.08 -19.63 12.69
C ILE A 368 3.87 -18.65 13.85
N VAL A 369 2.63 -18.38 14.29
CA VAL A 369 2.40 -17.34 15.30
C VAL A 369 2.83 -17.75 16.71
N GLN A 370 2.83 -19.05 17.05
CA GLN A 370 3.17 -19.52 18.40
C GLN A 370 4.57 -20.09 18.55
N GLU A 371 5.21 -20.50 17.44
CA GLU A 371 6.45 -21.27 17.50
C GLU A 371 7.60 -20.64 16.69
N THR A 372 7.42 -19.44 16.11
CA THR A 372 8.52 -18.72 15.44
C THR A 372 9.67 -18.48 16.41
N VAL A 373 10.88 -18.72 15.94
CA VAL A 373 12.13 -18.56 16.69
C VAL A 373 12.84 -17.29 16.22
N PHE A 374 12.99 -16.31 17.13
CA PHE A 374 13.49 -14.98 16.83
C PHE A 374 15.00 -14.79 17.01
N ASP A 375 15.79 -15.84 17.14
CA ASP A 375 17.23 -15.74 17.47
C ASP A 375 18.15 -15.63 16.26
N ASP A 376 17.66 -15.72 15.03
CA ASP A 376 18.43 -15.51 13.79
C ASP A 376 18.63 -14.00 13.51
N ALA A 377 19.67 -13.42 14.11
CA ALA A 377 19.98 -11.99 14.00
C ALA A 377 20.39 -11.57 12.57
N ASP A 378 21.13 -12.44 11.87
CA ASP A 378 21.65 -12.12 10.53
C ASP A 378 20.51 -12.02 9.51
N ARG A 379 19.57 -12.96 9.58
CA ARG A 379 18.36 -12.94 8.77
C ARG A 379 17.48 -11.75 9.08
N ALA A 380 17.22 -11.48 10.36
CA ALA A 380 16.45 -10.31 10.78
C ALA A 380 17.11 -9.00 10.34
N TYR A 381 18.43 -8.92 10.34
CA TYR A 381 19.16 -7.75 9.81
C TYR A 381 18.90 -7.52 8.32
N SER A 382 18.89 -8.59 7.52
CA SER A 382 18.57 -8.47 6.08
C SER A 382 17.18 -7.91 5.86
N TYR A 383 16.16 -8.37 6.61
CA TYR A 383 14.81 -7.80 6.55
C TYR A 383 14.77 -6.35 7.01
N LEU A 384 15.47 -5.98 8.07
CA LEU A 384 15.55 -4.59 8.54
C LEU A 384 16.12 -3.66 7.47
N LEU A 385 17.14 -4.08 6.73
CA LEU A 385 17.70 -3.29 5.62
C LEU A 385 16.70 -3.14 4.47
N GLN A 386 15.98 -4.20 4.12
CA GLN A 386 14.93 -4.16 3.10
C GLN A 386 13.79 -3.24 3.51
N ILE A 387 13.29 -3.35 4.73
CA ILE A 387 12.25 -2.47 5.28
C ILE A 387 12.71 -1.00 5.25
N ARG A 388 13.94 -0.72 5.66
CA ARG A 388 14.51 0.65 5.60
C ARG A 388 14.47 1.22 4.18
N GLU A 389 14.86 0.41 3.20
CA GLU A 389 14.84 0.86 1.80
C GLU A 389 13.42 1.06 1.28
N ILE A 390 12.49 0.17 1.61
CA ILE A 390 11.06 0.32 1.27
C ILE A 390 10.50 1.60 1.89
N MET A 391 10.77 1.87 3.16
CA MET A 391 10.32 3.10 3.83
C MET A 391 10.94 4.35 3.22
N ARG A 392 12.23 4.32 2.85
CA ARG A 392 12.91 5.42 2.16
C ARG A 392 12.26 5.71 0.79
N GLN A 393 11.97 4.68 0.02
CA GLN A 393 11.27 4.85 -1.27
C GLN A 393 9.84 5.35 -1.08
N ALA A 394 9.12 4.85 -0.08
CA ALA A 394 7.76 5.28 0.24
C ALA A 394 7.71 6.75 0.69
N THR A 395 8.66 7.20 1.51
CA THR A 395 8.74 8.62 1.90
C THR A 395 9.05 9.56 0.75
N ASN A 396 9.68 9.08 -0.33
CA ASN A 396 9.93 9.89 -1.53
C ASN A 396 8.75 9.89 -2.50
N SER A 397 8.06 8.76 -2.66
CA SER A 397 6.98 8.60 -3.63
C SER A 397 5.59 8.99 -3.08
N SER A 398 5.38 8.80 -1.79
CA SER A 398 4.08 8.91 -1.11
C SER A 398 4.17 9.68 0.21
N ALA A 399 5.06 10.67 0.31
CA ALA A 399 5.31 11.45 1.52
C ALA A 399 4.05 12.05 2.16
N HIS A 400 3.05 12.43 1.34
CA HIS A 400 1.77 12.93 1.85
C HIS A 400 1.05 11.92 2.76
N SER A 401 1.18 10.60 2.50
CA SER A 401 0.54 9.57 3.35
C SER A 401 1.12 9.58 4.76
N PHE A 402 2.45 9.71 4.88
CA PHE A 402 3.12 9.84 6.17
C PHE A 402 2.75 11.16 6.87
N GLY A 403 2.71 12.26 6.12
CA GLY A 403 2.27 13.56 6.66
C GLY A 403 0.83 13.53 7.16
N ILE A 404 -0.11 12.95 6.41
CA ILE A 404 -1.52 12.78 6.82
C ILE A 404 -1.59 11.92 8.09
N MET A 405 -0.87 10.81 8.15
CA MET A 405 -0.84 9.93 9.32
C MET A 405 -0.32 10.68 10.55
N ARG A 406 0.74 11.46 10.39
CA ARG A 406 1.38 12.26 11.43
C ARG A 406 0.42 13.30 12.03
N VAL A 407 -0.22 14.13 11.19
CA VAL A 407 -1.12 15.18 11.66
C VAL A 407 -2.41 14.62 12.28
N ARG A 408 -2.91 13.51 11.81
CA ARG A 408 -4.12 12.86 12.36
C ARG A 408 -3.89 12.18 13.70
N GLY A 409 -2.66 11.72 13.98
CA GLY A 409 -2.32 11.06 15.24
C GLY A 409 -2.60 11.88 16.50
N HIS A 410 -2.74 13.21 16.37
CA HIS A 410 -3.09 14.08 17.47
C HIS A 410 -4.57 14.02 17.89
N TYR A 411 -5.44 13.43 17.07
CA TYR A 411 -6.89 13.58 17.23
C TYR A 411 -7.66 12.28 17.49
N SER A 412 -7.00 11.13 17.39
CA SER A 412 -7.60 9.85 17.78
C SER A 412 -6.56 8.82 18.18
N ALA A 413 -6.90 7.95 19.11
CA ALA A 413 -6.04 6.86 19.57
C ALA A 413 -5.68 5.89 18.45
N ALA A 414 -6.63 5.58 17.56
CA ALA A 414 -6.37 4.72 16.42
C ALA A 414 -5.38 5.34 15.43
N ALA A 415 -5.48 6.66 15.16
CA ALA A 415 -4.54 7.34 14.28
C ALA A 415 -3.15 7.48 14.93
N ALA A 416 -3.07 7.69 16.25
CA ALA A 416 -1.81 7.68 16.99
C ALA A 416 -1.14 6.30 16.95
N ALA A 417 -1.90 5.22 17.09
CA ALA A 417 -1.39 3.86 16.96
C ALA A 417 -0.88 3.56 15.53
N ALA A 418 -1.63 3.97 14.51
CA ALA A 418 -1.22 3.80 13.11
C ALA A 418 0.10 4.54 12.82
N GLU A 419 0.22 5.78 13.30
CA GLU A 419 1.44 6.59 13.14
C GLU A 419 2.62 5.96 13.87
N ALA A 420 2.44 5.52 15.10
CA ALA A 420 3.50 4.88 15.89
C ALA A 420 3.95 3.54 15.29
N SER A 421 3.02 2.75 14.72
CA SER A 421 3.33 1.43 14.16
C SER A 421 3.94 1.49 12.76
N SER A 422 3.53 2.42 11.88
CA SER A 422 3.91 2.42 10.46
C SER A 422 4.17 3.81 9.85
N GLY A 423 4.10 4.88 10.66
CA GLY A 423 4.33 6.25 10.26
C GLY A 423 5.79 6.69 10.40
N LEU A 424 5.99 8.01 10.57
CA LEU A 424 7.32 8.60 10.76
C LEU A 424 7.99 8.11 12.06
N SER A 425 7.21 7.85 13.11
CA SER A 425 7.71 7.28 14.38
C SER A 425 8.34 5.90 14.18
N PHE A 426 7.76 5.07 13.32
CA PHE A 426 8.35 3.77 12.96
C PHE A 426 9.69 3.94 12.23
N ILE A 427 9.79 4.90 11.31
CA ILE A 427 11.04 5.16 10.57
C ILE A 427 12.15 5.63 11.52
N VAL A 428 11.83 6.53 12.45
CA VAL A 428 12.78 6.98 13.49
C VAL A 428 13.24 5.80 14.36
N TRP A 429 12.28 4.99 14.84
CA TRP A 429 12.60 3.80 15.61
C TRP A 429 13.50 2.80 14.82
N LEU A 430 13.20 2.57 13.55
CA LEU A 430 13.96 1.66 12.70
C LEU A 430 15.42 2.12 12.55
N LYS A 431 15.64 3.42 12.34
CA LYS A 431 16.95 4.04 12.29
C LYS A 431 17.73 3.81 13.60
N GLU A 432 17.11 4.12 14.74
CA GLU A 432 17.72 3.97 16.06
C GLU A 432 17.99 2.48 16.41
N PHE A 433 17.05 1.60 16.05
CA PHE A 433 17.18 0.17 16.29
C PHE A 433 18.35 -0.42 15.49
N LEU A 434 18.48 -0.07 14.21
CA LEU A 434 19.59 -0.48 13.33
C LEU A 434 20.94 0.02 13.83
N ALA A 435 21.03 1.28 14.27
CA ALA A 435 22.26 1.88 14.77
C ALA A 435 22.84 1.15 16.00
N GLN A 436 21.99 0.44 16.74
CA GLN A 436 22.35 -0.28 17.98
C GLN A 436 21.92 -1.76 17.95
N LEU A 437 21.85 -2.38 16.78
CA LEU A 437 21.29 -3.72 16.61
C LEU A 437 21.89 -4.77 17.55
N ASN A 438 23.22 -4.82 17.67
CA ASN A 438 23.90 -5.80 18.54
C ASN A 438 23.52 -5.68 20.03
N GLN A 439 23.11 -4.50 20.48
CA GLN A 439 22.64 -4.27 21.85
C GLN A 439 21.15 -4.53 21.99
N ASN A 440 20.37 -4.15 20.97
CA ASN A 440 18.90 -4.19 20.99
C ASN A 440 18.33 -5.57 20.66
N TRP A 441 19.05 -6.38 19.86
CA TRP A 441 18.53 -7.66 19.37
C TRP A 441 18.15 -8.64 20.48
N GLY A 442 19.02 -8.84 21.46
CA GLY A 442 18.71 -9.74 22.58
C GLY A 442 17.51 -9.31 23.42
N GLN A 443 17.29 -8.00 23.53
CA GLN A 443 16.10 -7.43 24.19
C GLN A 443 14.85 -7.66 23.35
N TYR A 444 14.96 -7.44 22.03
CA TYR A 444 13.88 -7.69 21.10
C TYR A 444 13.45 -9.17 21.12
N VAL A 445 14.39 -10.11 21.06
CA VAL A 445 14.11 -11.57 21.13
C VAL A 445 13.36 -11.92 22.40
N SER A 446 13.83 -11.41 23.55
CA SER A 446 13.18 -11.67 24.85
C SER A 446 11.77 -11.11 24.91
N TRP A 447 11.57 -9.89 24.38
CA TRP A 447 10.28 -9.24 24.29
C TRP A 447 9.35 -10.00 23.33
N ALA A 448 9.83 -10.38 22.14
CA ALA A 448 9.04 -11.09 21.11
C ALA A 448 8.54 -12.44 21.61
N LYS A 449 9.38 -13.21 22.31
CA LYS A 449 8.97 -14.49 22.96
C LYS A 449 7.88 -14.28 24.00
N ALA A 450 8.05 -13.29 24.89
CA ALA A 450 7.04 -12.98 25.90
C ALA A 450 5.72 -12.50 25.28
N PHE A 451 5.79 -11.72 24.24
CA PHE A 451 4.62 -11.26 23.46
C PHE A 451 3.90 -12.44 22.81
N GLN A 452 4.64 -13.31 22.12
CA GLN A 452 4.11 -14.50 21.44
C GLN A 452 3.33 -15.39 22.41
N GLU A 453 3.89 -15.70 23.57
CA GLU A 453 3.25 -16.53 24.60
C GLU A 453 1.98 -15.88 25.18
N LYS A 454 1.99 -14.56 25.37
CA LYS A 454 0.89 -13.82 26.01
C LYS A 454 -0.26 -13.53 25.05
N MET A 455 0.03 -13.18 23.80
CA MET A 455 -0.93 -12.56 22.90
C MET A 455 -1.62 -13.54 21.93
N PHE A 456 -0.92 -14.58 21.47
CA PHE A 456 -1.51 -15.51 20.50
C PHE A 456 -2.27 -16.65 21.18
N THR A 457 -3.35 -16.31 21.86
CA THR A 457 -4.20 -17.25 22.59
C THR A 457 -5.67 -17.13 22.19
N GLY A 458 -6.44 -18.22 22.30
CA GLY A 458 -7.86 -18.24 21.95
C GLY A 458 -8.72 -17.22 22.73
N GLY A 459 -8.34 -16.87 23.96
CA GLY A 459 -9.04 -15.85 24.76
C GLY A 459 -8.90 -14.40 24.23
N ARG A 460 -8.14 -14.19 23.15
CA ARG A 460 -7.94 -12.89 22.47
C ARG A 460 -8.40 -12.89 21.02
N LEU A 461 -8.92 -14.02 20.54
CA LEU A 461 -9.09 -14.29 19.12
C LEU A 461 -10.53 -14.10 18.67
N THR A 462 -10.74 -13.31 17.62
CA THR A 462 -11.95 -13.29 16.79
C THR A 462 -11.60 -13.84 15.41
N VAL A 463 -12.43 -14.68 14.86
CA VAL A 463 -12.22 -15.33 13.56
C VAL A 463 -13.19 -14.75 12.54
N SER A 464 -12.72 -14.43 11.33
CA SER A 464 -13.56 -14.07 10.19
C SER A 464 -13.38 -15.06 9.07
N VAL A 465 -14.45 -15.46 8.40
CA VAL A 465 -14.42 -16.45 7.33
C VAL A 465 -15.45 -16.18 6.23
N SER A 466 -14.99 -16.37 4.99
CA SER A 466 -15.86 -16.44 3.81
C SER A 466 -15.45 -17.60 2.93
N GLY A 467 -16.40 -18.31 2.32
CA GLY A 467 -16.15 -19.45 1.44
C GLY A 467 -15.99 -20.81 2.14
N TYR A 468 -16.09 -20.85 3.47
CA TYR A 468 -15.98 -22.08 4.26
C TYR A 468 -17.03 -22.13 5.38
N SER A 469 -17.24 -23.31 5.96
CA SER A 469 -18.12 -23.49 7.12
C SER A 469 -17.54 -22.83 8.37
N ALA A 470 -18.25 -21.87 8.96
CA ALA A 470 -17.86 -21.25 10.22
C ALA A 470 -17.72 -22.27 11.35
N GLU A 471 -18.62 -23.28 11.41
CA GLU A 471 -18.59 -24.31 12.45
C GLU A 471 -17.33 -25.19 12.32
N ALA A 472 -17.00 -25.62 11.10
CA ALA A 472 -15.80 -26.42 10.86
C ALA A 472 -14.52 -25.63 11.14
N LEU A 473 -14.44 -24.39 10.66
CA LEU A 473 -13.29 -23.52 10.92
C LEU A 473 -13.18 -23.15 12.39
N GLY A 474 -14.27 -22.69 13.02
CA GLY A 474 -14.26 -22.29 14.43
C GLY A 474 -13.84 -23.43 15.34
N THR A 475 -14.27 -24.68 15.03
CA THR A 475 -13.83 -25.87 15.75
C THR A 475 -12.32 -26.15 15.56
N ALA A 476 -11.82 -26.05 14.33
CA ALA A 476 -10.39 -26.24 14.05
C ALA A 476 -9.54 -25.17 14.76
N VAL A 477 -9.96 -23.91 14.67
CA VAL A 477 -9.24 -22.78 15.31
C VAL A 477 -9.32 -22.88 16.84
N ALA A 478 -10.47 -23.25 17.43
CA ALA A 478 -10.60 -23.44 18.87
C ALA A 478 -9.72 -24.61 19.39
N THR A 479 -9.46 -25.60 18.54
CA THR A 479 -8.54 -26.69 18.84
C THR A 479 -7.09 -26.22 18.77
N ALA A 480 -6.75 -25.43 17.75
CA ALA A 480 -5.41 -24.88 17.53
C ALA A 480 -5.05 -23.80 18.58
N PHE A 481 -6.04 -23.00 19.00
CA PHE A 481 -5.91 -21.91 19.98
C PHE A 481 -6.92 -22.12 21.12
N PRO A 482 -6.63 -22.95 22.11
CA PRO A 482 -7.58 -23.22 23.19
C PRO A 482 -8.01 -21.95 23.92
N VAL A 483 -9.32 -21.80 24.13
CA VAL A 483 -9.90 -20.67 24.86
C VAL A 483 -9.83 -20.97 26.37
N GLY A 484 -9.09 -20.16 27.10
CA GLY A 484 -9.01 -20.22 28.56
C GLY A 484 -10.22 -19.59 29.25
N SER A 485 -10.03 -18.45 29.89
CA SER A 485 -11.15 -17.61 30.40
C SER A 485 -11.69 -16.74 29.28
N GLY A 486 -13.03 -16.55 29.27
CA GLY A 486 -13.75 -15.87 28.18
C GLY A 486 -13.17 -14.52 27.72
N GLN A 487 -13.45 -14.18 26.50
CA GLN A 487 -13.03 -12.94 25.83
C GLN A 487 -13.46 -11.69 26.62
N LYS A 488 -12.54 -10.75 26.80
CA LYS A 488 -12.82 -9.43 27.35
C LYS A 488 -12.48 -8.40 26.30
N LEU A 489 -13.42 -7.48 26.06
CA LEU A 489 -13.16 -6.31 25.23
C LEU A 489 -12.07 -5.45 25.89
N ARG A 490 -11.05 -5.07 25.16
CA ARG A 490 -9.95 -4.22 25.61
C ARG A 490 -9.87 -2.99 24.74
N TYR A 491 -9.43 -1.90 25.33
CA TYR A 491 -9.18 -0.64 24.63
C TYR A 491 -7.84 -0.07 25.06
N ALA A 492 -7.21 0.68 24.16
CA ALA A 492 -6.01 1.44 24.39
C ALA A 492 -6.30 2.95 24.18
N ASP A 493 -5.58 3.77 24.91
CA ASP A 493 -5.67 5.23 24.89
C ASP A 493 -4.42 5.89 24.31
N TYR A 494 -3.94 5.34 23.19
CA TYR A 494 -2.76 5.85 22.50
C TYR A 494 -2.91 7.33 22.13
N SER A 495 -1.83 8.08 22.20
CA SER A 495 -1.83 9.52 21.94
C SER A 495 -0.55 9.97 21.26
N ALA A 496 -0.60 11.10 20.55
CA ALA A 496 0.58 11.70 19.96
C ALA A 496 1.52 12.20 21.05
N SER A 497 2.76 11.75 21.03
CA SER A 497 3.85 12.17 21.94
C SER A 497 4.86 13.10 21.25
N TYR A 498 4.46 13.76 20.17
CA TYR A 498 5.29 14.59 19.30
C TYR A 498 4.66 15.96 19.05
N PRO A 499 5.44 16.98 18.60
CA PRO A 499 4.94 18.32 18.36
C PRO A 499 3.82 18.40 17.33
N ALA A 500 2.94 19.39 17.47
CA ALA A 500 1.82 19.62 16.54
C ALA A 500 2.26 20.16 15.17
N HIS A 501 3.41 20.83 15.11
CA HIS A 501 3.91 21.48 13.91
C HIS A 501 5.33 21.01 13.60
N GLU A 502 5.45 20.18 12.57
CA GLU A 502 6.70 19.48 12.24
C GLU A 502 7.05 19.57 10.75
N ALA A 503 8.32 19.38 10.47
CA ALA A 503 8.84 19.28 9.12
C ALA A 503 9.81 18.10 8.98
N VAL A 504 9.88 17.53 7.78
CA VAL A 504 10.77 16.42 7.42
C VAL A 504 11.54 16.80 6.17
N VAL A 505 12.86 16.75 6.23
CA VAL A 505 13.70 16.89 5.04
C VAL A 505 13.75 15.55 4.33
N ILE A 506 13.32 15.54 3.05
CA ILE A 506 13.40 14.37 2.17
C ILE A 506 14.15 14.73 0.90
N PRO A 507 14.85 13.78 0.24
CA PRO A 507 15.58 14.00 -1.02
C PRO A 507 14.60 14.06 -2.21
N SER A 508 13.77 15.10 -2.26
CA SER A 508 12.75 15.34 -3.28
C SER A 508 12.92 16.75 -3.85
N ALA A 509 12.57 16.95 -5.13
CA ALA A 509 12.49 18.28 -5.75
C ALA A 509 11.16 18.99 -5.47
N VAL A 510 10.22 18.33 -4.82
CA VAL A 510 8.87 18.83 -4.53
C VAL A 510 8.51 18.55 -3.08
N SER A 511 7.52 19.29 -2.57
CA SER A 511 7.06 19.17 -1.18
C SER A 511 5.68 18.53 -1.07
N TYR A 512 5.28 18.28 0.17
CA TYR A 512 4.01 17.73 0.56
C TYR A 512 3.56 18.45 1.83
N ALA A 513 2.45 19.17 1.77
CA ALA A 513 1.92 19.89 2.92
C ALA A 513 0.67 19.19 3.45
N CYS A 514 0.67 18.83 4.72
CA CYS A 514 -0.45 18.19 5.40
C CYS A 514 -0.89 19.02 6.60
N MET A 515 -2.19 19.15 6.80
CA MET A 515 -2.80 19.83 7.95
C MET A 515 -4.02 19.03 8.40
N ALA A 516 -4.22 18.91 9.71
CA ALA A 516 -5.45 18.34 10.27
C ALA A 516 -6.02 19.22 11.38
N CYS A 517 -7.30 19.04 11.69
CA CYS A 517 -8.00 19.70 12.79
C CYS A 517 -9.16 18.84 13.30
N ASP A 518 -9.50 18.99 14.58
CA ASP A 518 -10.66 18.36 15.20
C ASP A 518 -11.88 19.27 15.14
N THR A 519 -12.98 18.76 14.58
CA THR A 519 -14.24 19.54 14.53
C THR A 519 -15.11 19.36 15.77
N ARG A 520 -14.88 18.36 16.59
CA ARG A 520 -15.71 18.03 17.78
C ARG A 520 -15.80 19.17 18.79
N PRO A 521 -14.68 19.84 19.17
CA PRO A 521 -14.73 20.97 20.11
C PRO A 521 -15.52 22.16 19.58
N THR A 522 -15.70 22.25 18.26
CA THR A 522 -16.44 23.34 17.60
C THR A 522 -17.89 22.96 17.25
N GLY A 523 -18.37 21.80 17.72
CA GLY A 523 -19.70 21.30 17.51
C GLY A 523 -19.87 20.46 16.25
N GLY A 524 -18.77 20.02 15.62
CA GLY A 524 -18.79 19.09 14.50
C GLY A 524 -19.08 17.66 14.94
N ARG A 525 -19.74 16.91 14.06
CA ARG A 525 -19.90 15.47 14.10
C ARG A 525 -19.77 14.94 12.69
N TYR A 526 -19.34 13.69 12.51
CA TYR A 526 -19.36 13.06 11.20
C TYR A 526 -20.80 12.93 10.71
N SER A 527 -21.05 13.29 9.46
CA SER A 527 -22.36 13.21 8.82
C SER A 527 -22.24 13.22 7.30
N GLY A 528 -23.33 12.86 6.61
CA GLY A 528 -23.34 12.83 5.14
C GLY A 528 -23.09 14.16 4.48
N GLU A 529 -23.49 15.29 5.12
CA GLU A 529 -23.23 16.63 4.60
C GLU A 529 -21.72 16.96 4.48
N TRP A 530 -20.89 16.44 5.39
CA TRP A 530 -19.44 16.58 5.31
C TRP A 530 -18.83 15.90 4.08
N LEU A 531 -19.45 14.84 3.57
CA LEU A 531 -18.98 14.20 2.34
C LEU A 531 -19.21 15.08 1.10
N ALA A 532 -20.32 15.85 1.08
CA ALA A 532 -20.54 16.87 0.06
C ALA A 532 -19.52 18.02 0.19
N VAL A 533 -19.25 18.49 1.43
CA VAL A 533 -18.22 19.50 1.72
C VAL A 533 -16.86 19.06 1.26
N ASN A 534 -16.47 17.80 1.55
CA ASN A 534 -15.22 17.21 1.06
C ASN A 534 -15.08 17.39 -0.46
N ARG A 535 -16.09 16.97 -1.21
CA ARG A 535 -16.06 17.05 -2.67
C ARG A 535 -16.00 18.50 -3.19
N ILE A 536 -16.79 19.39 -2.60
CA ILE A 536 -16.83 20.81 -2.98
C ILE A 536 -15.48 21.47 -2.70
N ILE A 537 -14.93 21.34 -1.51
CA ILE A 537 -13.63 21.93 -1.15
C ILE A 537 -12.53 21.36 -2.04
N SER A 538 -12.48 20.04 -2.22
CA SER A 538 -11.43 19.39 -2.99
C SER A 538 -11.44 19.82 -4.46
N LEU A 539 -12.62 19.84 -5.14
CA LEU A 539 -12.71 20.07 -6.58
C LEU A 539 -12.84 21.53 -6.95
N GLU A 540 -13.64 22.32 -6.23
CA GLU A 540 -13.93 23.71 -6.61
C GLU A 540 -12.91 24.70 -6.03
N TYR A 541 -12.24 24.34 -4.92
CA TYR A 541 -11.30 25.22 -4.24
C TYR A 541 -9.86 24.76 -4.33
N LEU A 542 -9.54 23.62 -3.72
CA LEU A 542 -8.14 23.16 -3.61
C LEU A 542 -7.56 22.83 -4.99
N TRP A 543 -8.33 22.14 -5.85
CA TRP A 543 -7.87 21.81 -7.17
C TRP A 543 -7.48 23.06 -7.97
N ASN A 544 -8.33 24.10 -7.96
CA ASN A 544 -8.05 25.32 -8.69
C ASN A 544 -6.86 26.11 -8.10
N ARG A 545 -6.79 26.23 -6.76
CA ARG A 545 -5.77 27.04 -6.10
C ARG A 545 -4.42 26.35 -6.00
N ILE A 546 -4.40 25.07 -5.71
CA ILE A 546 -3.18 24.32 -5.39
C ILE A 546 -2.65 23.60 -6.63
N ARG A 547 -3.52 22.94 -7.41
CA ARG A 547 -3.08 22.22 -8.60
C ARG A 547 -2.96 23.14 -9.81
N VAL A 548 -4.05 23.80 -10.23
CA VAL A 548 -4.07 24.58 -11.49
C VAL A 548 -3.19 25.81 -11.37
N GLN A 549 -3.34 26.60 -10.32
CA GLN A 549 -2.58 27.85 -10.12
C GLN A 549 -1.27 27.63 -9.39
N GLY A 550 -1.22 26.70 -8.41
CA GLY A 550 -0.06 26.44 -7.57
C GLY A 550 0.94 25.44 -8.17
N GLY A 551 0.55 24.66 -9.19
CA GLY A 551 1.43 23.71 -9.88
C GLY A 551 1.61 22.37 -9.15
N ALA A 552 0.89 22.09 -8.06
CA ALA A 552 0.93 20.79 -7.40
C ALA A 552 0.30 19.70 -8.27
N TYR A 553 0.77 18.46 -8.14
CA TYR A 553 0.19 17.34 -8.89
C TYR A 553 -1.16 16.89 -8.35
N GLY A 554 -1.41 17.02 -7.05
CA GLY A 554 -2.68 16.68 -6.42
C GLY A 554 -2.89 17.39 -5.09
N CYS A 555 -4.13 17.44 -4.65
CA CYS A 555 -4.52 17.99 -3.37
C CYS A 555 -5.89 17.45 -2.96
N GLY A 556 -6.23 17.53 -1.68
CA GLY A 556 -7.54 17.12 -1.22
C GLY A 556 -7.84 17.58 0.21
N PHE A 557 -9.13 17.54 0.51
CA PHE A 557 -9.71 17.67 1.83
C PHE A 557 -10.47 16.40 2.16
N ASN A 558 -10.44 15.96 3.40
CA ASN A 558 -11.23 14.81 3.84
C ASN A 558 -11.67 14.96 5.30
N ILE A 559 -12.65 14.17 5.71
CA ILE A 559 -13.10 14.01 7.09
C ILE A 559 -13.24 12.52 7.41
N ASP A 560 -12.75 12.10 8.56
CA ASP A 560 -12.94 10.73 9.04
C ASP A 560 -14.19 10.59 9.93
N LYS A 561 -14.54 9.33 10.25
CA LYS A 561 -15.71 9.04 11.10
C LYS A 561 -15.57 9.51 12.55
N ALA A 562 -14.34 9.84 12.99
CA ALA A 562 -14.08 10.49 14.27
C ALA A 562 -14.27 12.04 14.22
N ALA A 563 -14.78 12.56 13.09
CA ALA A 563 -15.01 13.98 12.81
C ALA A 563 -13.72 14.82 12.76
N ASN A 564 -12.59 14.22 12.41
CA ASN A 564 -11.34 14.91 12.15
C ASN A 564 -11.21 15.26 10.68
N CYS A 565 -10.98 16.54 10.40
CA CYS A 565 -10.72 17.02 9.05
C CYS A 565 -9.23 17.04 8.77
N PHE A 566 -8.85 16.71 7.53
CA PHE A 566 -7.47 16.85 7.08
C PHE A 566 -7.37 17.30 5.63
N PHE A 567 -6.30 18.05 5.35
CA PHE A 567 -5.92 18.58 4.05
C PHE A 567 -4.56 18.04 3.66
N TYR A 568 -4.32 17.90 2.36
CA TYR A 568 -3.01 17.53 1.85
C TYR A 568 -2.75 18.11 0.47
N SER A 569 -1.47 18.35 0.16
CA SER A 569 -0.97 18.54 -1.21
C SER A 569 0.06 17.46 -1.55
N TYR A 570 0.13 17.12 -2.83
CA TYR A 570 0.96 16.06 -3.37
C TYR A 570 1.83 16.59 -4.49
N ARG A 571 3.16 16.44 -4.36
CA ARG A 571 4.18 17.00 -5.26
C ARG A 571 3.96 18.49 -5.49
N ASP A 572 4.02 19.24 -4.42
CA ASP A 572 3.68 20.64 -4.34
C ASP A 572 4.93 21.53 -4.35
N PRO A 573 5.10 22.40 -5.35
CA PRO A 573 6.22 23.34 -5.38
C PRO A 573 6.05 24.52 -4.39
N GLN A 574 4.84 24.72 -3.83
CA GLN A 574 4.51 25.88 -2.98
C GLN A 574 3.78 25.48 -1.69
N PRO A 575 4.38 24.65 -0.80
CA PRO A 575 3.68 24.04 0.34
C PRO A 575 3.12 25.06 1.33
N TRP A 576 3.77 26.20 1.50
CA TRP A 576 3.32 27.26 2.41
C TRP A 576 2.09 28.00 1.87
N ASN A 577 1.98 28.20 0.56
CA ASN A 577 0.78 28.74 -0.08
C ASN A 577 -0.39 27.76 0.05
N SER A 578 -0.12 26.46 -0.03
CA SER A 578 -1.13 25.42 0.16
C SER A 578 -1.66 25.42 1.60
N LEU A 579 -0.81 25.53 2.61
CA LEU A 579 -1.24 25.68 4.02
C LEU A 579 -2.08 26.95 4.24
N ALA A 580 -1.69 28.08 3.64
CA ALA A 580 -2.50 29.31 3.67
C ALA A 580 -3.87 29.10 2.98
N THR A 581 -3.90 28.34 1.90
CA THR A 581 -5.15 27.97 1.20
C THR A 581 -6.04 27.11 2.09
N TYR A 582 -5.52 26.13 2.82
CA TYR A 582 -6.31 25.30 3.73
C TYR A 582 -7.01 26.14 4.82
N ASN A 583 -6.31 27.10 5.41
CA ASN A 583 -6.88 27.99 6.41
C ASN A 583 -8.05 28.84 5.89
N ASN A 584 -8.11 29.12 4.58
CA ASN A 584 -9.19 29.87 3.94
C ASN A 584 -10.32 28.99 3.38
N ALA A 585 -10.27 27.66 3.52
CA ALA A 585 -11.27 26.75 2.97
C ALA A 585 -12.69 27.00 3.52
N ALA A 586 -12.81 27.41 4.77
CA ALA A 586 -14.07 27.72 5.41
C ALA A 586 -14.73 28.99 4.79
N ALA A 587 -13.95 30.03 4.51
CA ALA A 587 -14.46 31.24 3.85
C ALA A 587 -14.94 30.93 2.43
N PHE A 588 -14.19 30.14 1.68
CA PHE A 588 -14.63 29.66 0.36
C PHE A 588 -15.96 28.88 0.47
N LEU A 589 -16.08 27.97 1.41
CA LEU A 589 -17.31 27.17 1.59
C LEU A 589 -18.51 28.06 1.90
N GLN A 590 -18.33 29.13 2.69
CA GLN A 590 -19.35 30.12 2.98
C GLN A 590 -19.79 30.88 1.73
N GLU A 591 -18.83 31.34 0.90
CA GLU A 591 -19.12 32.02 -0.37
C GLU A 591 -19.83 31.06 -1.35
N PHE A 592 -19.38 29.83 -1.44
CA PHE A 592 -19.97 28.79 -2.28
C PHE A 592 -21.42 28.51 -1.86
N ALA A 593 -21.69 28.39 -0.55
CA ALA A 593 -23.04 28.16 -0.02
C ALA A 593 -24.02 29.32 -0.28
N ALA A 594 -23.50 30.54 -0.34
CA ALA A 594 -24.28 31.74 -0.68
C ALA A 594 -24.54 31.90 -2.21
N SER A 595 -23.85 31.13 -3.04
CA SER A 595 -24.04 31.13 -4.48
C SER A 595 -25.28 30.30 -4.89
N GLU A 596 -25.83 30.55 -6.08
CA GLU A 596 -26.93 29.75 -6.66
C GLU A 596 -26.44 28.39 -7.24
N SER A 597 -25.26 27.89 -6.81
CA SER A 597 -24.69 26.68 -7.35
C SER A 597 -25.55 25.45 -7.03
N LYS A 598 -25.80 24.63 -8.05
CA LYS A 598 -26.53 23.35 -7.87
C LYS A 598 -25.67 22.35 -7.15
N LEU A 599 -26.14 21.83 -6.02
CA LEU A 599 -25.43 20.82 -5.21
C LEU A 599 -25.52 19.41 -5.80
N ASP A 600 -26.52 19.13 -6.62
CA ASP A 600 -26.82 17.80 -7.15
C ASP A 600 -25.61 17.11 -7.76
N ARG A 601 -24.80 17.82 -8.57
CA ARG A 601 -23.60 17.24 -9.20
C ARG A 601 -22.55 16.76 -8.18
N PHE A 602 -22.41 17.48 -7.06
CA PHE A 602 -21.46 17.11 -6.00
C PHE A 602 -22.00 15.93 -5.20
N ILE A 603 -23.29 15.93 -4.89
CA ILE A 603 -23.97 14.82 -4.21
C ILE A 603 -23.87 13.54 -5.05
N ILE A 604 -24.22 13.60 -6.35
CA ILE A 604 -24.14 12.48 -7.28
C ILE A 604 -22.72 11.92 -7.35
N GLY A 605 -21.73 12.79 -7.55
CA GLY A 605 -20.34 12.38 -7.61
C GLY A 605 -19.81 11.82 -6.29
N THR A 606 -20.35 12.25 -5.14
CA THR A 606 -19.98 11.72 -3.81
C THR A 606 -20.62 10.36 -3.58
N VAL A 607 -21.89 10.18 -3.94
CA VAL A 607 -22.57 8.88 -3.84
C VAL A 607 -21.88 7.83 -4.69
N SER A 608 -21.44 8.17 -5.90
CA SER A 608 -20.64 7.26 -6.74
C SER A 608 -19.36 6.77 -6.04
N GLY A 609 -18.76 7.60 -5.17
CA GLY A 609 -17.61 7.20 -4.35
C GLY A 609 -17.97 6.33 -3.14
N LEU A 610 -19.25 6.35 -2.70
CA LEU A 610 -19.72 5.48 -1.63
C LEU A 610 -20.08 4.07 -2.12
N ASP A 611 -20.29 3.90 -3.42
CA ASP A 611 -20.66 2.64 -4.07
C ASP A 611 -19.54 2.11 -4.99
N PRO A 612 -18.29 1.98 -4.52
CA PRO A 612 -17.22 1.45 -5.36
C PRO A 612 -17.48 -0.03 -5.65
N GLN A 613 -17.08 -0.46 -6.85
CA GLN A 613 -17.01 -1.89 -7.13
C GLN A 613 -15.85 -2.47 -6.33
N LEU A 614 -16.18 -3.33 -5.38
CA LEU A 614 -15.22 -3.95 -4.46
C LEU A 614 -15.08 -5.44 -4.76
N SER A 615 -13.85 -5.96 -4.68
CA SER A 615 -13.62 -7.40 -4.62
C SER A 615 -14.35 -7.99 -3.41
N HIS A 616 -14.68 -9.27 -3.49
CA HIS A 616 -15.33 -9.93 -2.36
C HIS A 616 -14.46 -9.87 -1.09
N LYS A 617 -13.16 -10.09 -1.21
CA LYS A 617 -12.20 -9.91 -0.11
C LYS A 617 -12.32 -8.53 0.55
N LYS A 618 -12.44 -7.47 -0.24
CA LYS A 618 -12.58 -6.11 0.28
C LYS A 618 -13.94 -5.83 0.93
N GLN A 619 -15.00 -6.48 0.44
CA GLN A 619 -16.32 -6.42 1.10
C GLN A 619 -16.27 -7.10 2.47
N VAL A 620 -15.57 -8.24 2.60
CA VAL A 620 -15.33 -8.91 3.88
C VAL A 620 -14.54 -8.00 4.84
N ASP A 621 -13.48 -7.30 4.35
CA ASP A 621 -12.72 -6.35 5.17
C ASP A 621 -13.60 -5.26 5.78
N ILE A 622 -14.54 -4.72 4.99
CA ILE A 622 -15.46 -3.67 5.43
C ILE A 622 -16.48 -4.24 6.44
N ALA A 623 -17.00 -5.42 6.17
CA ALA A 623 -17.96 -6.07 7.06
C ALA A 623 -17.34 -6.44 8.43
N ASP A 624 -16.07 -6.90 8.44
CA ASP A 624 -15.31 -7.11 9.66
C ASP A 624 -15.09 -5.79 10.43
N LEU A 625 -14.69 -4.73 9.70
CA LEU A 625 -14.50 -3.41 10.30
C LEU A 625 -15.80 -2.88 10.95
N TRP A 626 -16.94 -3.06 10.31
CA TRP A 626 -18.24 -2.68 10.90
C TRP A 626 -18.52 -3.41 12.21
N TYR A 627 -18.18 -4.69 12.29
CA TYR A 627 -18.33 -5.44 13.55
C TYR A 627 -17.50 -4.82 14.68
N PHE A 628 -16.23 -4.50 14.43
CA PHE A 628 -15.34 -3.96 15.45
C PHE A 628 -15.61 -2.49 15.81
N THR A 629 -16.14 -1.70 14.89
CA THR A 629 -16.45 -0.27 15.10
C THR A 629 -17.88 -0.02 15.56
N ASP A 630 -18.66 -1.07 15.77
CA ASP A 630 -20.12 -0.98 15.98
C ASP A 630 -20.81 -0.15 14.87
N ASP A 631 -20.25 -0.21 13.65
CA ASP A 631 -20.88 0.38 12.47
C ASP A 631 -21.85 -0.64 11.81
N SER A 632 -22.64 -0.18 10.87
CA SER A 632 -23.62 -1.03 10.21
C SER A 632 -24.07 -0.49 8.86
N ALA A 633 -24.68 -1.36 8.06
CA ALA A 633 -25.38 -0.95 6.86
C ALA A 633 -26.39 0.17 7.14
N GLU A 634 -27.12 0.10 8.27
CA GLU A 634 -28.10 1.11 8.65
C GLU A 634 -27.46 2.47 8.94
N LYS A 635 -26.36 2.53 9.71
CA LYS A 635 -25.59 3.76 9.96
C LYS A 635 -25.05 4.36 8.66
N THR A 636 -24.55 3.50 7.76
CA THR A 636 -24.08 3.93 6.43
C THR A 636 -25.24 4.48 5.57
N LEU A 637 -26.43 3.87 5.62
CA LEU A 637 -27.61 4.38 4.93
C LEU A 637 -28.10 5.70 5.52
N VAL A 638 -27.99 5.93 6.83
CA VAL A 638 -28.27 7.24 7.45
C VAL A 638 -27.34 8.30 6.86
N THR A 639 -26.02 8.06 6.86
CA THR A 639 -25.03 8.96 6.26
C THR A 639 -25.35 9.26 4.78
N ARG A 640 -25.74 8.23 4.02
CA ARG A 640 -26.15 8.40 2.61
C ARG A 640 -27.39 9.29 2.47
N ARG A 641 -28.40 9.11 3.32
CA ARG A 641 -29.62 9.93 3.31
C ARG A 641 -29.32 11.38 3.71
N GLU A 642 -28.43 11.62 4.67
CA GLU A 642 -27.95 12.97 5.03
C GLU A 642 -27.26 13.62 3.83
N LEU A 643 -26.32 12.91 3.17
CA LEU A 643 -25.65 13.39 1.96
C LEU A 643 -26.66 13.79 0.87
N MET A 644 -27.62 12.92 0.57
CA MET A 644 -28.61 13.18 -0.50
C MET A 644 -29.55 14.34 -0.20
N LYS A 645 -29.69 14.74 1.06
CA LYS A 645 -30.54 15.86 1.51
C LYS A 645 -29.76 17.12 1.82
N THR A 646 -28.43 17.14 1.57
CA THR A 646 -27.58 18.29 1.86
C THR A 646 -28.07 19.55 1.19
N THR A 647 -28.12 20.64 1.94
CA THR A 647 -28.57 21.97 1.50
C THR A 647 -27.48 23.01 1.66
N SER A 648 -27.66 24.20 1.02
CA SER A 648 -26.77 25.35 1.23
C SER A 648 -26.74 25.81 2.69
N SER A 649 -27.81 25.64 3.44
CA SER A 649 -27.83 25.95 4.87
C SER A 649 -26.94 25.04 5.69
N ASP A 650 -26.81 23.76 5.30
CA ASP A 650 -25.88 22.83 5.94
C ASP A 650 -24.45 23.21 5.64
N LEU A 651 -24.15 23.60 4.41
CA LEU A 651 -22.81 24.09 4.04
C LEU A 651 -22.42 25.32 4.84
N LEU A 652 -23.34 26.29 5.04
CA LEU A 652 -23.10 27.48 5.87
C LEU A 652 -22.78 27.08 7.32
N ARG A 653 -23.59 26.22 7.91
CA ARG A 653 -23.35 25.70 9.28
C ARG A 653 -21.99 25.01 9.41
N LEU A 654 -21.65 24.15 8.43
CA LEU A 654 -20.39 23.42 8.44
C LEU A 654 -19.18 24.33 8.17
N SER A 655 -19.35 25.42 7.40
CA SER A 655 -18.30 26.41 7.19
C SER A 655 -17.92 27.11 8.52
N GLU A 656 -18.90 27.41 9.40
CA GLU A 656 -18.64 28.01 10.71
C GLU A 656 -17.90 27.03 11.64
N VAL A 657 -18.25 25.73 11.60
CA VAL A 657 -17.54 24.68 12.34
C VAL A 657 -16.10 24.58 11.88
N LEU A 658 -15.88 24.51 10.58
CA LEU A 658 -14.55 24.39 9.97
C LEU A 658 -13.71 25.65 10.27
N ALA A 659 -14.29 26.87 10.16
CA ALA A 659 -13.58 28.13 10.44
C ALA A 659 -13.00 28.19 11.84
N ARG A 660 -13.69 27.59 12.83
CA ARG A 660 -13.21 27.50 14.21
C ARG A 660 -12.20 26.37 14.39
N ALA A 661 -12.45 25.20 13.75
CA ALA A 661 -11.59 24.03 13.90
C ALA A 661 -10.17 24.27 13.34
N VAL A 662 -10.05 24.94 12.19
CA VAL A 662 -8.73 25.21 11.56
C VAL A 662 -7.84 26.18 12.37
N GLN A 663 -8.36 26.84 13.43
CA GLN A 663 -7.55 27.68 14.31
C GLN A 663 -6.65 26.87 15.25
N ASP A 664 -7.06 25.64 15.57
CA ASP A 664 -6.29 24.69 16.39
C ASP A 664 -5.94 23.49 15.51
N ASN A 665 -4.87 23.63 14.72
CA ASN A 665 -4.48 22.67 13.72
C ASN A 665 -3.12 22.02 14.01
N THR A 666 -2.89 20.92 13.36
CA THR A 666 -1.58 20.25 13.29
C THR A 666 -1.04 20.30 11.88
N ILE A 667 0.27 20.46 11.72
CA ILE A 667 0.93 20.62 10.42
C ILE A 667 2.12 19.67 10.32
N CYS A 668 2.26 19.01 9.16
CA CYS A 668 3.47 18.30 8.80
C CYS A 668 3.83 18.63 7.33
N VAL A 669 5.02 19.17 7.12
CA VAL A 669 5.53 19.48 5.78
C VAL A 669 6.74 18.60 5.49
N LEU A 670 6.68 17.86 4.38
CA LEU A 670 7.80 17.05 3.91
C LEU A 670 8.30 17.63 2.59
N GLY A 671 9.63 17.76 2.42
CA GLY A 671 10.16 18.34 1.19
C GLY A 671 11.68 18.56 1.23
N PRO A 672 12.25 19.20 0.20
CA PRO A 672 13.67 19.55 0.17
C PRO A 672 14.02 20.57 1.26
N ALA A 673 15.27 20.57 1.67
CA ALA A 673 15.73 21.38 2.81
C ALA A 673 15.42 22.89 2.66
N ASP A 674 15.58 23.45 1.49
CA ASP A 674 15.32 24.86 1.19
C ASP A 674 13.82 25.20 1.36
N ALA A 675 12.92 24.30 0.98
CA ALA A 675 11.49 24.52 1.12
C ALA A 675 11.00 24.36 2.58
N VAL A 676 11.48 23.34 3.31
CA VAL A 676 10.96 23.04 4.66
C VAL A 676 11.61 23.86 5.77
N LEU A 677 12.88 24.30 5.60
CA LEU A 677 13.59 25.13 6.58
C LEU A 677 13.23 26.62 6.51
N GLU A 678 12.37 27.02 5.59
CA GLU A 678 11.89 28.40 5.47
C GLU A 678 11.13 28.89 6.71
N LYS A 679 10.50 27.99 7.46
CA LYS A 679 9.72 28.27 8.66
C LYS A 679 10.30 27.55 9.88
N GLU A 680 10.06 28.12 11.05
CA GLU A 680 10.43 27.52 12.33
C GLU A 680 9.45 26.39 12.71
N LEU A 681 9.71 25.19 12.21
CA LEU A 681 9.02 23.96 12.59
C LEU A 681 9.99 23.00 13.29
N THR A 682 9.47 22.10 14.11
CA THR A 682 10.28 21.03 14.69
C THR A 682 10.66 20.04 13.60
N LEU A 683 11.97 19.81 13.43
CA LEU A 683 12.47 18.87 12.43
C LEU A 683 12.47 17.43 12.94
N ILE A 684 11.96 16.53 12.10
CA ILE A 684 12.08 15.09 12.31
C ILE A 684 13.25 14.59 11.46
N ASP A 685 14.20 13.90 12.10
CA ASP A 685 15.34 13.28 11.42
C ASP A 685 15.04 11.81 11.11
N ILE A 686 14.77 11.54 9.85
CA ILE A 686 14.52 10.20 9.29
C ILE A 686 15.70 9.67 8.45
N SER A 687 16.78 10.42 8.29
CA SER A 687 17.94 10.08 7.47
C SER A 687 18.89 9.10 8.17
#